data_788fd5c878f96af79bfb5a642da112b9
#
_entry.id   788fd5c878f96af79bfb5a642da112b9
#
_cell.length_a   1.000
_cell.length_b   1.000
_cell.length_c   1.000
_cell.angle_alpha   90.00
_cell.angle_beta   90.00
_cell.angle_gamma   90.00
#
_symmetry.space_group_name_H-M   'P 1'
#
loop_
_entity.id
_entity.type
_entity.pdbx_description
1 polymer ?
#
loop_
_entity_poly.entity_id
_entity_poly.type
_entity_poly.pdbx_seq_one_letter_code
_entity_poly.pdbx_strand_id
1 'polypeptide(L)'
;MAEREYIVTVNSDVDITAFDAEMVSKFGSETIPNREVVVANAREASQRSTHFFLSDDEAETLRADERVLAVEIPVEERDDVEISLRARQSGTFYRGSGSAGNIDNWGLKRCQSLTENYGNGSTPSAEQIVTQITDDYLYPLDGHGVDVVIQDSGIQVNHPEFLMDDTDEYISTPLVADNTNGAVFDRSLYVHGLKFVVAGAVGGATAVPDTYVDKVAQTVKLIIDPTGNGINSRQQKRLIATLKGDPGTYHAGFPAAQRMGYGGGSSYTPNWLTDDGAATYAGYIDFLDSHVVNDMVWYANTSGPNPTTQQSEIEEVMEHLFHTIHIFGIPGAVPGSEDQVVMTSDAKYSMDNTFDWRETELHKAMQQAIDGGKFDPSGYSTAYNTDGASGAEAASVAYKEYTYLLNWGMWNMSEFWDGGSLSPEWTDDMRTPEGIKENNPLGYALFKKYFEPVLSKPSFTTLKSIFKGANSGRNMYRPSNGYSRVQEIDWYDESGVTGTQDTVFYTDYHGHGTHCTGTVAGKTFGWAKKARIYSMKLGGLEGSTDPDNGISITNSFDCIRQWHNLKPVDPVTGVKRPTIVNMSWGYGTNIPNAQVPASGNYRGTAWTYGVEYSNISQVWANTGVVPYVGSRWKIPVQVAYVDAETADLVAAGVHVCIAAGNDFYKVDVAGGADYNNTVTFTGYGTYNYHRPPSPYATTAFNVGNIDSRILND
;
A
#
# COMPACT_ATOMS: atom_id res chain seq x y z
N MET A 1 -5.43 -8.46 43.55
CA MET A 1 -4.39 -7.53 43.07
C MET A 1 -4.92 -6.83 41.85
N ALA A 2 -4.47 -5.63 41.53
CA ALA A 2 -4.89 -4.98 40.31
C ALA A 2 -4.28 -5.73 39.13
N GLU A 3 -5.10 -5.97 38.09
CA GLU A 3 -4.66 -6.55 36.85
C GLU A 3 -4.36 -5.43 35.87
N ARG A 4 -3.37 -5.64 35.01
CA ARG A 4 -3.07 -4.76 33.86
C ARG A 4 -2.69 -5.59 32.64
N GLU A 5 -2.62 -4.94 31.51
CA GLU A 5 -2.24 -5.57 30.25
C GLU A 5 -0.76 -5.96 30.26
N TYR A 6 -0.50 -7.20 29.85
CA TYR A 6 0.83 -7.74 29.59
C TYR A 6 0.86 -8.40 28.23
N ILE A 7 1.94 -8.19 27.49
CA ILE A 7 2.26 -8.88 26.26
C ILE A 7 3.03 -10.15 26.63
N VAL A 8 2.46 -11.31 26.36
CA VAL A 8 3.12 -12.60 26.53
C VAL A 8 3.61 -13.08 25.18
N THR A 9 4.91 -13.20 25.03
CA THR A 9 5.57 -13.70 23.80
C THR A 9 6.15 -15.08 24.08
N VAL A 10 5.77 -16.07 23.28
CA VAL A 10 6.28 -17.44 23.40
C VAL A 10 7.50 -17.67 22.51
N ASN A 11 8.26 -18.75 22.79
CA ASN A 11 9.38 -19.17 21.96
C ASN A 11 8.88 -19.61 20.57
N SER A 12 9.74 -19.53 19.56
CA SER A 12 9.37 -19.78 18.15
C SER A 12 8.98 -21.23 17.83
N ASP A 13 9.24 -22.17 18.71
CA ASP A 13 8.87 -23.57 18.61
C ASP A 13 7.58 -23.94 19.37
N VAL A 14 6.94 -22.95 20.00
CA VAL A 14 5.69 -23.13 20.76
C VAL A 14 4.49 -22.83 19.87
N ASP A 15 3.51 -23.70 19.90
CA ASP A 15 2.20 -23.46 19.29
C ASP A 15 1.41 -22.46 20.14
N ILE A 16 1.35 -21.21 19.66
CA ILE A 16 0.65 -20.12 20.35
C ILE A 16 -0.85 -20.40 20.49
N THR A 17 -1.47 -21.06 19.52
CA THR A 17 -2.91 -21.34 19.58
C THR A 17 -3.21 -22.31 20.72
N ALA A 18 -2.37 -23.31 20.92
CA ALA A 18 -2.49 -24.26 22.03
C ALA A 18 -2.18 -23.57 23.37
N PHE A 19 -1.16 -22.72 23.41
CA PHE A 19 -0.80 -21.93 24.60
C PHE A 19 -1.94 -20.99 25.01
N ASP A 20 -2.49 -20.23 24.08
CA ASP A 20 -3.60 -19.30 24.34
C ASP A 20 -4.87 -20.05 24.80
N ALA A 21 -5.20 -21.19 24.20
CA ALA A 21 -6.31 -22.02 24.63
C ALA A 21 -6.14 -22.53 26.07
N GLU A 22 -4.90 -22.84 26.47
CA GLU A 22 -4.57 -23.19 27.86
C GLU A 22 -4.79 -22.02 28.80
N MET A 23 -4.31 -20.82 28.45
CA MET A 23 -4.43 -19.59 29.26
C MET A 23 -5.88 -19.21 29.51
N VAL A 24 -6.76 -19.28 28.50
CA VAL A 24 -8.20 -18.94 28.62
C VAL A 24 -9.05 -20.09 29.15
N SER A 25 -8.44 -21.20 29.54
CA SER A 25 -9.16 -22.35 30.11
C SER A 25 -9.81 -21.99 31.44
N LYS A 26 -11.05 -22.41 31.66
CA LYS A 26 -11.74 -22.23 32.96
C LYS A 26 -11.04 -22.87 34.15
N PHE A 27 -10.18 -23.86 33.88
CA PHE A 27 -9.40 -24.53 34.91
C PHE A 27 -8.01 -23.91 35.08
N GLY A 28 -7.71 -22.88 34.32
CA GLY A 28 -6.41 -22.26 34.24
C GLY A 28 -5.41 -23.05 33.40
N SER A 29 -4.23 -22.46 33.23
CA SER A 29 -3.08 -23.10 32.62
C SER A 29 -2.26 -23.86 33.64
N GLU A 30 -1.26 -24.65 33.19
CA GLU A 30 -0.29 -25.26 34.07
C GLU A 30 0.46 -24.19 34.90
N THR A 31 0.76 -23.07 34.31
CA THR A 31 1.49 -21.95 34.91
C THR A 31 0.60 -21.07 35.80
N ILE A 32 -0.67 -20.86 35.41
CA ILE A 32 -1.66 -20.08 36.16
C ILE A 32 -2.89 -20.97 36.44
N PRO A 33 -2.84 -21.85 37.43
CA PRO A 33 -3.90 -22.81 37.69
C PRO A 33 -5.13 -22.17 38.34
N ASN A 34 -6.31 -22.73 38.06
CA ASN A 34 -7.61 -22.39 38.66
C ASN A 34 -8.12 -20.98 38.31
N ARG A 35 -7.65 -20.42 37.23
CA ARG A 35 -8.09 -19.12 36.76
C ARG A 35 -8.19 -19.07 35.24
N GLU A 36 -9.31 -18.63 34.72
CA GLU A 36 -9.48 -18.22 33.31
C GLU A 36 -8.84 -16.84 33.11
N VAL A 37 -7.77 -16.76 32.33
CA VAL A 37 -7.10 -15.49 32.02
C VAL A 37 -7.88 -14.76 30.93
N VAL A 38 -8.04 -13.45 31.09
CA VAL A 38 -8.76 -12.61 30.15
C VAL A 38 -7.81 -12.10 29.06
N VAL A 39 -8.18 -12.30 27.82
CA VAL A 39 -7.45 -11.77 26.65
C VAL A 39 -7.73 -10.26 26.54
N ALA A 40 -6.70 -9.45 26.55
CA ALA A 40 -6.78 -8.01 26.30
C ALA A 40 -6.79 -7.72 24.78
N ASN A 41 -5.90 -8.38 24.04
CA ASN A 41 -5.82 -8.31 22.58
C ASN A 41 -5.35 -9.66 22.04
N ALA A 42 -6.20 -10.34 21.31
CA ALA A 42 -5.94 -11.69 20.78
C ALA A 42 -4.88 -11.69 19.67
N ARG A 43 -4.65 -10.58 18.99
CA ARG A 43 -3.65 -10.46 17.90
C ARG A 43 -3.67 -11.66 16.94
N GLU A 44 -4.79 -11.88 16.30
CA GLU A 44 -5.05 -13.07 15.45
C GLU A 44 -3.97 -13.31 14.37
N ALA A 45 -3.27 -12.25 13.94
CA ALA A 45 -2.20 -12.32 12.96
C ALA A 45 -0.81 -12.57 13.60
N SER A 46 -0.66 -12.48 14.92
CA SER A 46 0.60 -12.76 15.59
C SER A 46 0.88 -14.27 15.62
N GLN A 47 2.13 -14.62 15.42
CA GLN A 47 2.57 -16.00 15.50
C GLN A 47 3.09 -16.40 16.88
N ARG A 48 3.36 -15.42 17.73
CA ARG A 48 4.03 -15.67 19.02
C ARG A 48 3.58 -14.80 20.19
N SER A 49 2.74 -13.79 19.99
CA SER A 49 2.42 -12.84 21.05
C SER A 49 0.93 -12.63 21.19
N THR A 50 0.45 -12.71 22.42
CA THR A 50 -0.93 -12.40 22.81
C THR A 50 -0.94 -11.48 24.03
N HIS A 51 -1.89 -10.56 24.10
CA HIS A 51 -2.01 -9.67 25.25
C HIS A 51 -3.05 -10.21 26.22
N PHE A 52 -2.68 -10.30 27.51
CA PHE A 52 -3.53 -10.78 28.58
C PHE A 52 -3.62 -9.79 29.72
N PHE A 53 -4.75 -9.76 30.43
CA PHE A 53 -4.86 -9.09 31.72
C PHE A 53 -4.34 -10.02 32.82
N LEU A 54 -3.21 -9.62 33.42
CA LEU A 54 -2.52 -10.37 34.47
C LEU A 54 -2.22 -9.50 35.69
N SER A 55 -2.13 -10.12 36.87
CA SER A 55 -1.49 -9.49 38.00
C SER A 55 0.05 -9.55 37.86
N ASP A 56 0.76 -8.70 38.58
CA ASP A 56 2.23 -8.67 38.57
C ASP A 56 2.83 -10.02 39.00
N ASP A 57 2.21 -10.75 39.95
CA ASP A 57 2.67 -12.07 40.41
C ASP A 57 2.46 -13.14 39.32
N GLU A 58 1.39 -13.08 38.56
CA GLU A 58 1.13 -14.00 37.44
C GLU A 58 2.09 -13.75 36.29
N ALA A 59 2.38 -12.47 36.00
CA ALA A 59 3.38 -12.12 35.02
C ALA A 59 4.77 -12.65 35.39
N GLU A 60 5.15 -12.56 36.68
CA GLU A 60 6.41 -13.18 37.17
C GLU A 60 6.40 -14.71 37.04
N THR A 61 5.26 -15.35 37.31
CA THR A 61 5.14 -16.80 37.16
C THR A 61 5.29 -17.22 35.70
N LEU A 62 4.69 -16.48 34.77
CA LEU A 62 4.83 -16.75 33.34
C LEU A 62 6.24 -16.48 32.82
N ARG A 63 6.99 -15.53 33.36
CA ARG A 63 8.40 -15.32 33.02
C ARG A 63 9.29 -16.53 33.35
N ALA A 64 8.86 -17.37 34.27
CA ALA A 64 9.56 -18.60 34.63
C ALA A 64 9.14 -19.82 33.78
N ASP A 65 8.11 -19.71 32.95
CA ASP A 65 7.66 -20.79 32.04
C ASP A 65 8.65 -20.93 30.89
N GLU A 66 9.18 -22.14 30.68
CA GLU A 66 10.18 -22.42 29.63
C GLU A 66 9.65 -22.15 28.20
N ARG A 67 8.34 -22.13 28.01
CA ARG A 67 7.68 -21.84 26.73
C ARG A 67 7.64 -20.35 26.43
N VAL A 68 7.79 -19.49 27.46
CA VAL A 68 7.64 -18.06 27.36
C VAL A 68 8.99 -17.39 27.11
N LEU A 69 9.07 -16.61 26.04
CA LEU A 69 10.25 -15.82 25.71
C LEU A 69 10.29 -14.52 26.53
N ALA A 70 9.14 -13.84 26.66
CA ALA A 70 9.04 -12.58 27.37
C ALA A 70 7.61 -12.32 27.91
N VAL A 71 7.51 -11.61 29.02
CA VAL A 71 6.26 -11.01 29.53
C VAL A 71 6.54 -9.56 29.83
N GLU A 72 6.00 -8.68 29.01
CA GLU A 72 6.31 -7.23 29.02
C GLU A 72 5.04 -6.42 29.16
N ILE A 73 5.17 -5.24 29.74
CA ILE A 73 4.11 -4.23 29.69
C ILE A 73 4.18 -3.57 28.32
N PRO A 74 3.04 -3.26 27.66
CA PRO A 74 3.04 -2.49 26.43
C PRO A 74 3.94 -1.26 26.57
N VAL A 75 4.78 -1.04 25.56
CA VAL A 75 5.80 0.02 25.65
C VAL A 75 5.16 1.41 25.75
N GLU A 76 3.96 1.55 25.22
CA GLU A 76 3.13 2.76 25.31
C GLU A 76 2.71 3.11 26.74
N GLU A 77 2.75 2.13 27.66
CA GLU A 77 2.45 2.30 29.08
C GLU A 77 3.70 2.47 29.95
N ARG A 78 4.88 2.53 29.33
CA ARG A 78 6.16 2.61 30.02
C ARG A 78 6.71 4.05 30.01
N ASP A 79 6.81 4.67 31.19
CA ASP A 79 7.39 6.02 31.35
C ASP A 79 8.93 6.06 31.17
N ASP A 80 9.59 4.91 31.28
CA ASP A 80 11.05 4.79 31.21
C ASP A 80 11.60 4.57 29.80
N VAL A 81 10.72 4.34 28.82
CA VAL A 81 11.07 4.08 27.43
C VAL A 81 10.48 5.12 26.51
N GLU A 82 11.21 5.47 25.49
CA GLU A 82 10.82 6.43 24.46
C GLU A 82 11.20 5.89 23.09
N ILE A 83 10.33 6.05 22.12
CA ILE A 83 10.63 5.77 20.72
C ILE A 83 11.35 6.99 20.16
N SER A 84 12.62 6.85 19.85
CA SER A 84 13.38 7.90 19.18
C SER A 84 13.40 7.67 17.68
N LEU A 85 13.07 8.72 16.93
CA LEU A 85 13.37 8.74 15.51
C LEU A 85 14.88 8.78 15.33
N ARG A 86 15.41 7.82 14.61
CA ARG A 86 16.85 7.71 14.33
C ARG A 86 17.24 8.64 13.20
N ALA A 87 16.88 9.94 13.36
CA ALA A 87 17.22 10.98 12.43
C ALA A 87 18.39 11.81 12.92
N ARG A 88 19.17 12.29 11.98
CA ARG A 88 20.14 13.34 12.27
C ARG A 88 19.37 14.63 12.52
N GLN A 89 19.54 15.27 13.68
CA GLN A 89 19.02 16.61 13.91
C GLN A 89 19.46 17.55 12.79
N SER A 90 18.49 18.21 12.16
CA SER A 90 18.57 19.41 11.32
C SER A 90 19.89 19.63 10.57
N GLY A 91 20.19 18.80 9.62
CA GLY A 91 21.09 19.16 8.54
C GLY A 91 20.25 19.58 7.36
N THR A 92 20.32 20.83 6.96
CA THR A 92 19.72 21.27 5.70
C THR A 92 20.25 20.38 4.58
N PHE A 93 19.35 19.69 3.87
CA PHE A 93 19.69 19.16 2.57
C PHE A 93 20.12 20.36 1.74
N TYR A 94 21.37 20.38 1.33
CA TYR A 94 21.85 21.41 0.42
C TYR A 94 21.19 21.17 -0.95
N ARG A 95 20.01 21.71 -1.12
CA ARG A 95 19.57 22.06 -2.46
C ARG A 95 20.39 23.26 -2.86
N GLY A 96 21.27 23.09 -3.80
CA GLY A 96 21.90 24.21 -4.45
C GLY A 96 20.85 25.02 -5.17
N SER A 97 20.28 26.01 -4.48
CA SER A 97 19.49 27.02 -5.13
C SER A 97 20.38 28.25 -5.28
N GLY A 98 20.49 28.74 -6.47
CA GLY A 98 21.22 29.95 -6.77
C GLY A 98 22.51 29.70 -7.50
N SER A 99 23.33 30.70 -7.57
CA SER A 99 24.53 30.82 -8.41
C SER A 99 25.58 29.70 -8.34
N ALA A 100 25.37 28.69 -7.51
CA ALA A 100 26.24 27.52 -7.38
C ALA A 100 25.71 26.24 -8.06
N GLY A 101 24.62 26.30 -8.80
CA GLY A 101 24.01 25.12 -9.45
C GLY A 101 23.24 24.21 -8.52
N ASN A 102 22.47 23.30 -9.08
CA ASN A 102 21.75 22.27 -8.34
C ASN A 102 22.74 21.27 -7.76
N ILE A 103 22.76 21.15 -6.44
CA ILE A 103 23.51 20.07 -5.79
C ILE A 103 22.59 18.85 -5.80
N ASP A 104 22.90 17.90 -6.67
CA ASP A 104 22.29 16.58 -6.63
C ASP A 104 22.62 15.93 -5.28
N ASN A 105 21.74 15.02 -4.86
CA ASN A 105 21.87 14.34 -3.58
C ASN A 105 23.25 13.66 -3.46
N TRP A 106 24.18 14.31 -2.76
CA TRP A 106 25.54 13.82 -2.58
C TRP A 106 25.58 12.43 -1.91
N GLY A 107 24.60 12.13 -1.06
CA GLY A 107 24.48 10.84 -0.39
C GLY A 107 24.28 9.69 -1.38
N LEU A 108 23.50 9.90 -2.44
CA LEU A 108 23.34 8.90 -3.51
C LEU A 108 24.65 8.68 -4.26
N LYS A 109 25.35 9.76 -4.60
CA LYS A 109 26.66 9.67 -5.27
C LYS A 109 27.68 8.96 -4.39
N ARG A 110 27.70 9.26 -3.09
CA ARG A 110 28.60 8.63 -2.13
C ARG A 110 28.39 7.11 -2.01
N CYS A 111 27.15 6.65 -2.08
CA CYS A 111 26.86 5.23 -2.06
C CYS A 111 27.36 4.48 -3.30
N GLN A 112 27.59 5.17 -4.41
CA GLN A 112 28.07 4.58 -5.66
C GLN A 112 29.60 4.68 -5.83
N SER A 113 30.24 5.64 -5.17
CA SER A 113 31.67 5.90 -5.29
C SER A 113 32.40 5.58 -4.01
N LEU A 114 33.42 4.72 -4.11
CA LEU A 114 34.36 4.46 -3.01
C LEU A 114 35.37 5.61 -2.82
N THR A 115 35.38 6.56 -3.75
CA THR A 115 36.33 7.71 -3.68
C THR A 115 35.75 8.73 -2.69
N GLU A 116 36.56 9.12 -1.73
CA GLU A 116 36.23 10.22 -0.84
C GLU A 116 36.25 11.52 -1.61
N ASN A 117 35.13 12.19 -1.68
CA ASN A 117 35.01 13.43 -2.43
C ASN A 117 35.11 14.68 -1.52
N TYR A 118 35.19 14.48 -0.20
CA TYR A 118 35.34 15.55 0.78
C TYR A 118 36.64 15.33 1.55
N GLY A 119 37.57 16.25 1.49
CA GLY A 119 38.82 16.17 2.26
C GLY A 119 38.57 16.02 3.77
N ASN A 120 39.51 15.42 4.47
CA ASN A 120 39.48 15.05 5.89
C ASN A 120 38.80 16.09 6.78
N GLY A 121 37.57 15.78 7.24
CA GLY A 121 36.89 16.47 8.33
C GLY A 121 36.45 17.92 8.06
N SER A 122 36.64 18.43 6.87
CA SER A 122 36.26 19.81 6.51
C SER A 122 34.86 19.83 5.89
N THR A 123 34.10 20.89 6.15
CA THR A 123 32.94 21.22 5.35
C THR A 123 33.39 21.34 3.89
N PRO A 124 32.78 20.62 2.94
CA PRO A 124 33.19 20.70 1.55
C PRO A 124 33.10 22.14 1.06
N SER A 125 34.13 22.59 0.34
CA SER A 125 34.07 23.89 -0.31
C SER A 125 32.98 23.93 -1.38
N ALA A 126 32.49 25.12 -1.70
CA ALA A 126 31.52 25.29 -2.79
C ALA A 126 32.03 24.70 -4.11
N GLU A 127 33.33 24.75 -4.34
CA GLU A 127 33.99 24.20 -5.52
C GLU A 127 34.06 22.67 -5.51
N GLN A 128 34.29 22.06 -4.35
CA GLN A 128 34.22 20.60 -4.18
C GLN A 128 32.80 20.08 -4.36
N ILE A 129 31.80 20.84 -3.91
CA ILE A 129 30.41 20.54 -4.11
C ILE A 129 30.06 20.62 -5.61
N VAL A 130 30.47 21.64 -6.31
CA VAL A 130 30.20 21.87 -7.74
C VAL A 130 30.83 20.80 -8.63
N THR A 131 32.07 20.41 -8.37
CA THR A 131 32.76 19.37 -9.17
C THR A 131 32.15 17.99 -9.04
N GLN A 132 31.35 17.73 -7.99
CA GLN A 132 30.68 16.44 -7.75
C GLN A 132 29.26 16.38 -8.31
N ILE A 133 28.73 17.54 -8.70
CA ILE A 133 27.32 17.66 -9.15
C ILE A 133 27.17 17.33 -10.63
N THR A 134 28.24 17.40 -11.40
CA THR A 134 28.21 17.28 -12.86
C THR A 134 28.06 15.85 -13.38
N ASP A 135 28.24 14.86 -12.54
CA ASP A 135 28.11 13.46 -12.93
C ASP A 135 26.75 12.91 -12.51
N ASP A 136 25.98 12.44 -13.47
CA ASP A 136 24.76 11.68 -13.19
C ASP A 136 25.10 10.44 -12.36
N TYR A 137 24.31 10.15 -11.33
CA TYR A 137 24.44 8.88 -10.66
C TYR A 137 23.73 7.80 -11.49
N LEU A 138 24.45 6.70 -11.70
CA LEU A 138 23.92 5.57 -12.46
C LEU A 138 23.20 4.61 -11.52
N TYR A 139 21.96 4.30 -11.82
CA TYR A 139 21.20 3.27 -11.12
C TYR A 139 20.64 2.27 -12.13
N PRO A 140 21.06 1.01 -12.06
CA PRO A 140 20.59 -0.03 -12.99
C PRO A 140 19.16 -0.50 -12.66
N LEU A 141 18.68 -0.24 -11.44
CA LEU A 141 17.37 -0.63 -10.95
C LEU A 141 16.66 0.57 -10.36
N ASP A 142 15.39 0.76 -10.68
CA ASP A 142 14.58 1.91 -10.28
C ASP A 142 13.47 1.54 -9.26
N GLY A 143 13.48 0.30 -8.76
CA GLY A 143 12.48 -0.19 -7.80
C GLY A 143 11.18 -0.67 -8.44
N HIS A 144 11.10 -0.74 -9.79
CA HIS A 144 9.95 -1.34 -10.44
C HIS A 144 9.73 -2.78 -9.94
N GLY A 145 8.49 -3.12 -9.61
CA GLY A 145 8.18 -4.46 -9.10
C GLY A 145 8.45 -4.66 -7.59
N VAL A 146 8.80 -3.61 -6.84
CA VAL A 146 9.07 -3.68 -5.39
C VAL A 146 8.09 -2.82 -4.62
N ASP A 147 7.64 -3.31 -3.47
CA ASP A 147 6.84 -2.56 -2.50
C ASP A 147 7.73 -2.12 -1.34
N VAL A 148 7.73 -0.83 -1.03
CA VAL A 148 8.48 -0.25 0.09
C VAL A 148 7.50 0.26 1.13
N VAL A 149 7.59 -0.26 2.33
CA VAL A 149 6.82 0.18 3.49
C VAL A 149 7.69 1.09 4.36
N ILE A 150 7.23 2.29 4.62
CA ILE A 150 7.86 3.22 5.56
C ILE A 150 7.10 3.14 6.87
N GLN A 151 7.67 2.44 7.83
CA GLN A 151 7.17 2.33 9.19
C GLN A 151 7.83 3.42 10.03
N ASP A 152 7.16 4.57 10.14
CA ASP A 152 7.75 5.81 10.67
C ASP A 152 6.66 6.79 11.16
N SER A 153 6.96 8.08 11.27
CA SER A 153 6.03 9.16 11.69
C SER A 153 4.89 9.46 10.71
N GLY A 154 4.80 8.74 9.62
CA GLY A 154 3.86 8.99 8.52
C GLY A 154 4.55 9.54 7.29
N ILE A 155 3.76 9.86 6.27
CA ILE A 155 4.25 10.46 5.03
C ILE A 155 3.35 11.65 4.67
N GLN A 156 3.96 12.77 4.36
CA GLN A 156 3.24 13.89 3.74
C GLN A 156 2.98 13.56 2.28
N VAL A 157 1.87 12.89 2.01
CA VAL A 157 1.61 12.24 0.71
C VAL A 157 1.44 13.24 -0.45
N ASN A 158 1.11 14.50 -0.16
CA ASN A 158 1.04 15.58 -1.16
C ASN A 158 2.39 16.31 -1.37
N HIS A 159 3.48 15.78 -0.82
CA HIS A 159 4.80 16.36 -1.06
C HIS A 159 5.18 16.22 -2.56
N PRO A 160 5.76 17.23 -3.20
CA PRO A 160 6.08 17.21 -4.64
C PRO A 160 6.88 15.99 -5.11
N GLU A 161 7.75 15.43 -4.26
CA GLU A 161 8.53 14.22 -4.57
C GLU A 161 7.67 12.95 -4.75
N PHE A 162 6.42 12.95 -4.30
CA PHE A 162 5.55 11.79 -4.35
C PHE A 162 4.36 11.98 -5.30
N LEU A 163 4.18 13.17 -5.83
CA LEU A 163 3.13 13.41 -6.81
C LEU A 163 3.53 12.85 -8.16
N MET A 164 2.56 12.33 -8.89
CA MET A 164 2.71 11.99 -10.29
C MET A 164 2.91 13.28 -11.11
N ASP A 165 3.77 13.22 -12.10
CA ASP A 165 3.98 14.34 -12.99
C ASP A 165 2.85 14.44 -14.03
N ASP A 166 2.50 15.65 -14.48
CA ASP A 166 1.46 15.89 -15.48
C ASP A 166 1.79 15.22 -16.84
N THR A 167 3.04 14.86 -17.04
CA THR A 167 3.51 14.14 -18.24
C THR A 167 3.51 12.63 -18.07
N ASP A 168 3.18 12.12 -16.87
CA ASP A 168 3.09 10.69 -16.64
C ASP A 168 1.78 10.15 -17.23
N GLU A 169 1.87 9.14 -18.07
CA GLU A 169 0.68 8.48 -18.63
C GLU A 169 -0.20 7.85 -17.54
N TYR A 170 0.36 7.48 -16.39
CA TYR A 170 -0.36 6.92 -15.25
C TYR A 170 -0.92 7.99 -14.29
N ILE A 171 -1.09 9.21 -14.77
CA ILE A 171 -1.60 10.28 -13.93
C ILE A 171 -3.02 9.99 -13.44
N SER A 172 -3.28 10.38 -12.22
CA SER A 172 -4.63 10.43 -11.65
C SER A 172 -4.81 11.78 -10.99
N THR A 173 -5.95 12.42 -11.26
CA THR A 173 -6.26 13.73 -10.71
C THR A 173 -7.16 13.62 -9.47
N PRO A 174 -7.18 14.62 -8.60
CA PRO A 174 -8.19 14.68 -7.54
C PRO A 174 -9.60 14.81 -8.13
N LEU A 175 -10.60 14.39 -7.38
CA LEU A 175 -11.99 14.71 -7.68
C LEU A 175 -12.22 16.20 -7.45
N VAL A 176 -12.66 16.89 -8.48
CA VAL A 176 -12.89 18.33 -8.46
C VAL A 176 -14.31 18.66 -8.91
N ALA A 177 -14.83 19.80 -8.47
CA ALA A 177 -16.05 20.34 -9.02
C ALA A 177 -15.85 20.62 -10.52
N ASP A 178 -16.75 20.11 -11.35
CA ASP A 178 -16.68 20.22 -12.80
C ASP A 178 -18.08 20.28 -13.41
N ASN A 179 -18.51 21.49 -13.71
CA ASN A 179 -19.83 21.74 -14.31
C ASN A 179 -19.81 21.73 -15.86
N THR A 180 -18.69 21.36 -16.46
CA THR A 180 -18.54 21.32 -17.92
C THR A 180 -19.15 20.07 -18.56
N ASN A 181 -19.51 19.06 -17.73
CA ASN A 181 -20.03 17.79 -18.18
C ASN A 181 -21.58 17.71 -18.13
N GLY A 182 -22.23 18.85 -18.18
CA GLY A 182 -23.68 18.97 -18.02
C GLY A 182 -24.11 19.13 -16.56
N ALA A 183 -25.37 19.54 -16.35
CA ALA A 183 -25.90 19.80 -15.01
C ALA A 183 -26.08 18.52 -14.15
N VAL A 184 -25.96 17.34 -14.74
CA VAL A 184 -26.10 16.05 -14.07
C VAL A 184 -24.81 15.68 -13.34
N PHE A 185 -23.67 15.91 -13.97
CA PHE A 185 -22.35 15.57 -13.45
C PHE A 185 -21.68 16.84 -12.93
N ASP A 186 -21.56 16.94 -11.61
CA ASP A 186 -21.03 18.13 -10.94
C ASP A 186 -19.55 17.99 -10.53
N ARG A 187 -18.98 16.80 -10.71
CA ARG A 187 -17.58 16.50 -10.36
C ARG A 187 -16.95 15.58 -11.39
N SER A 188 -15.64 15.68 -11.54
CA SER A 188 -14.85 14.76 -12.39
C SER A 188 -13.47 14.49 -11.82
N LEU A 189 -12.87 13.40 -12.29
CA LEU A 189 -11.46 13.06 -12.07
C LEU A 189 -10.95 12.20 -13.24
N TYR A 190 -9.63 12.13 -13.37
CA TYR A 190 -8.98 11.19 -14.29
C TYR A 190 -8.21 10.13 -13.49
N VAL A 191 -8.29 8.89 -13.94
CA VAL A 191 -7.52 7.78 -13.37
C VAL A 191 -6.93 6.98 -14.52
N HIS A 192 -5.59 7.01 -14.67
CA HIS A 192 -4.86 6.28 -15.71
C HIS A 192 -5.49 6.43 -17.10
N GLY A 193 -5.76 7.65 -17.49
CA GLY A 193 -6.34 8.00 -18.79
C GLY A 193 -7.88 7.95 -18.88
N LEU A 194 -8.54 7.22 -17.99
CA LEU A 194 -9.99 7.14 -17.96
C LEU A 194 -10.57 8.35 -17.21
N LYS A 195 -11.45 9.10 -17.85
CA LYS A 195 -12.20 10.19 -17.23
C LYS A 195 -13.41 9.62 -16.49
N PHE A 196 -13.58 10.01 -15.25
CA PHE A 196 -14.82 9.79 -14.50
C PHE A 196 -15.63 11.07 -14.44
N VAL A 197 -16.94 10.96 -14.67
CA VAL A 197 -17.91 12.01 -14.43
C VAL A 197 -18.91 11.53 -13.41
N VAL A 198 -19.10 12.31 -12.35
CA VAL A 198 -19.78 11.88 -11.13
C VAL A 198 -21.05 12.67 -10.94
N ALA A 199 -22.16 11.98 -10.83
CA ALA A 199 -23.48 12.59 -10.68
C ALA A 199 -23.64 13.30 -9.32
N GLY A 200 -24.16 14.52 -9.39
CA GLY A 200 -24.62 15.31 -8.27
C GLY A 200 -26.01 14.94 -7.79
N ALA A 201 -26.57 15.73 -6.87
CA ALA A 201 -27.94 15.57 -6.39
C ALA A 201 -28.92 16.18 -7.41
N VAL A 202 -29.36 15.38 -8.36
CA VAL A 202 -30.22 15.81 -9.49
C VAL A 202 -31.44 14.88 -9.62
N GLY A 203 -32.56 15.42 -10.02
CA GLY A 203 -33.80 14.66 -10.33
C GLY A 203 -34.37 13.88 -9.14
N GLY A 204 -34.08 14.31 -7.92
CA GLY A 204 -34.48 13.64 -6.69
C GLY A 204 -33.53 12.51 -6.23
N ALA A 205 -32.46 12.23 -6.99
CA ALA A 205 -31.42 11.31 -6.58
C ALA A 205 -30.40 11.99 -5.63
N THR A 206 -29.81 11.20 -4.77
CA THR A 206 -28.70 11.65 -3.92
C THR A 206 -27.41 11.71 -4.75
N ALA A 207 -26.52 12.66 -4.46
CA ALA A 207 -25.20 12.70 -5.08
C ALA A 207 -24.41 11.41 -4.78
N VAL A 208 -23.67 10.94 -5.76
CA VAL A 208 -22.73 9.82 -5.54
C VAL A 208 -21.69 10.25 -4.51
N PRO A 209 -21.51 9.51 -3.40
CA PRO A 209 -20.54 9.86 -2.36
C PRO A 209 -19.10 9.85 -2.87
N ASP A 210 -18.29 10.80 -2.43
CA ASP A 210 -16.87 10.87 -2.78
C ASP A 210 -16.12 9.60 -2.38
N THR A 211 -16.47 9.02 -1.23
CA THR A 211 -15.90 7.74 -0.77
C THR A 211 -16.14 6.59 -1.73
N TYR A 212 -17.28 6.55 -2.40
CA TYR A 212 -17.54 5.55 -3.43
C TYR A 212 -16.72 5.80 -4.70
N VAL A 213 -16.60 7.06 -5.11
CA VAL A 213 -15.72 7.43 -6.23
C VAL A 213 -14.28 6.97 -5.97
N ASP A 214 -13.82 7.06 -4.71
CA ASP A 214 -12.49 6.58 -4.32
C ASP A 214 -12.32 5.08 -4.49
N LYS A 215 -13.32 4.27 -4.10
CA LYS A 215 -13.28 2.82 -4.31
C LYS A 215 -13.08 2.47 -5.78
N VAL A 216 -13.90 3.10 -6.63
CA VAL A 216 -13.85 2.87 -8.08
C VAL A 216 -12.52 3.31 -8.67
N ALA A 217 -12.03 4.48 -8.29
CA ALA A 217 -10.73 4.99 -8.73
C ALA A 217 -9.57 4.06 -8.32
N GLN A 218 -9.61 3.52 -7.10
CA GLN A 218 -8.64 2.53 -6.64
C GLN A 218 -8.68 1.24 -7.45
N THR A 219 -9.88 0.79 -7.79
CA THR A 219 -10.07 -0.42 -8.60
C THR A 219 -9.43 -0.25 -9.97
N VAL A 220 -9.62 0.89 -10.63
CA VAL A 220 -8.94 1.20 -11.91
C VAL A 220 -7.42 1.16 -11.76
N LYS A 221 -6.88 1.73 -10.69
CA LYS A 221 -5.43 1.71 -10.45
C LYS A 221 -4.86 0.31 -10.25
N LEU A 222 -5.64 -0.59 -9.67
CA LEU A 222 -5.24 -1.98 -9.54
C LEU A 222 -5.32 -2.72 -10.88
N ILE A 223 -6.32 -2.42 -11.69
CA ILE A 223 -6.50 -3.03 -13.02
C ILE A 223 -5.45 -2.52 -14.01
N ILE A 224 -5.18 -1.21 -14.03
CA ILE A 224 -4.18 -0.58 -14.90
C ILE A 224 -2.90 -0.30 -14.09
N ASP A 225 -2.32 -1.32 -13.50
CA ASP A 225 -1.11 -1.20 -12.70
C ASP A 225 0.12 -1.50 -13.56
N PRO A 226 1.02 -0.51 -13.77
CA PRO A 226 2.23 -0.72 -14.59
C PRO A 226 3.21 -1.73 -13.99
N THR A 227 3.03 -2.06 -12.73
CA THR A 227 3.92 -2.96 -12.00
C THR A 227 3.31 -4.34 -11.84
N GLY A 228 2.16 -4.58 -12.48
CA GLY A 228 1.50 -5.88 -12.52
C GLY A 228 2.34 -6.90 -13.28
N ASN A 229 2.06 -8.15 -12.99
CA ASN A 229 2.81 -9.25 -13.56
C ASN A 229 2.50 -9.44 -15.04
N GLY A 230 3.52 -9.63 -15.86
CA GLY A 230 3.37 -9.79 -17.31
C GLY A 230 3.01 -8.51 -18.08
N ILE A 231 2.92 -7.36 -17.40
CA ILE A 231 2.55 -6.10 -18.05
C ILE A 231 3.62 -5.64 -19.02
N ASN A 232 3.19 -5.39 -20.26
CA ASN A 232 3.98 -4.69 -21.25
C ASN A 232 3.70 -3.19 -21.15
N SER A 233 4.63 -2.45 -20.56
CA SER A 233 4.46 -1.02 -20.30
C SER A 233 4.18 -0.19 -21.56
N ARG A 234 4.73 -0.55 -22.71
CA ARG A 234 4.47 0.14 -23.98
C ARG A 234 3.01 -0.06 -24.45
N GLN A 235 2.51 -1.28 -24.34
CA GLN A 235 1.12 -1.57 -24.73
C GLN A 235 0.14 -0.97 -23.72
N GLN A 236 0.45 -1.01 -22.42
CA GLN A 236 -0.39 -0.39 -21.40
C GLN A 236 -0.45 1.14 -21.54
N LYS A 237 0.66 1.80 -21.84
CA LYS A 237 0.68 3.24 -22.15
C LYS A 237 -0.17 3.56 -23.38
N ARG A 238 -0.19 2.69 -24.37
CA ARG A 238 -1.05 2.85 -25.55
C ARG A 238 -2.55 2.71 -25.19
N LEU A 239 -2.90 1.78 -24.29
CA LEU A 239 -4.25 1.70 -23.73
C LEU A 239 -4.64 3.02 -23.05
N ILE A 240 -3.77 3.55 -22.19
CA ILE A 240 -4.00 4.82 -21.49
C ILE A 240 -4.16 5.98 -22.49
N ALA A 241 -3.29 6.06 -23.49
CA ALA A 241 -3.38 7.07 -24.52
C ALA A 241 -4.69 6.99 -25.32
N THR A 242 -5.17 5.77 -25.60
CA THR A 242 -6.45 5.54 -26.27
C THR A 242 -7.62 6.02 -25.41
N LEU A 243 -7.63 5.68 -24.11
CA LEU A 243 -8.65 6.16 -23.17
C LEU A 243 -8.65 7.69 -23.03
N LYS A 244 -7.49 8.33 -23.10
CA LYS A 244 -7.36 9.80 -23.07
C LYS A 244 -7.81 10.49 -24.37
N GLY A 245 -7.96 9.74 -25.46
CA GLY A 245 -8.19 10.33 -26.78
C GLY A 245 -6.97 11.06 -27.34
N ASP A 246 -5.76 10.62 -27.01
CA ASP A 246 -4.52 11.26 -27.45
C ASP A 246 -4.37 11.21 -28.98
N PRO A 247 -3.68 12.17 -29.60
CA PRO A 247 -3.41 12.16 -31.03
C PRO A 247 -2.72 10.88 -31.51
N GLY A 248 -3.19 10.31 -32.60
CA GLY A 248 -2.67 9.05 -33.16
C GLY A 248 -3.29 7.79 -32.58
N THR A 249 -4.27 7.92 -31.70
CA THR A 249 -5.12 6.81 -31.25
C THR A 249 -6.44 6.81 -32.02
N TYR A 250 -7.20 5.72 -31.91
CA TYR A 250 -8.51 5.62 -32.56
C TYR A 250 -9.50 6.69 -32.09
N HIS A 251 -9.46 7.04 -30.80
CA HIS A 251 -10.32 8.04 -30.20
C HIS A 251 -9.72 9.44 -30.19
N ALA A 252 -8.76 9.75 -31.06
CA ALA A 252 -8.11 11.06 -31.10
C ALA A 252 -9.11 12.23 -31.01
N GLY A 253 -9.01 12.99 -29.94
CA GLY A 253 -9.92 14.12 -29.63
C GLY A 253 -11.20 13.74 -28.89
N PHE A 254 -11.43 12.43 -28.59
CA PHE A 254 -12.61 11.94 -27.88
C PHE A 254 -12.20 11.05 -26.72
N PRO A 255 -11.92 11.61 -25.53
CA PRO A 255 -11.56 10.81 -24.37
C PRO A 255 -12.70 9.89 -23.93
N ALA A 256 -12.37 8.70 -23.49
CA ALA A 256 -13.32 7.79 -22.87
C ALA A 256 -13.77 8.35 -21.51
N ALA A 257 -15.07 8.33 -21.27
CA ALA A 257 -15.64 8.75 -20.00
C ALA A 257 -16.53 7.68 -19.40
N GLN A 258 -16.20 7.33 -18.15
CA GLN A 258 -16.99 6.46 -17.31
C GLN A 258 -17.95 7.30 -16.47
N ARG A 259 -19.24 7.06 -16.59
CA ARG A 259 -20.24 7.72 -15.77
C ARG A 259 -20.35 7.01 -14.42
N MET A 260 -20.53 7.80 -13.36
CA MET A 260 -20.87 7.28 -12.03
C MET A 260 -22.20 7.89 -11.62
N GLY A 261 -23.19 7.06 -11.41
CA GLY A 261 -24.56 7.49 -11.17
C GLY A 261 -25.21 6.80 -10.00
N TYR A 262 -26.33 7.37 -9.56
CA TYR A 262 -27.20 6.77 -8.57
C TYR A 262 -28.30 5.97 -9.29
N GLY A 263 -28.38 4.68 -9.05
CA GLY A 263 -29.37 3.81 -9.67
C GLY A 263 -30.79 4.14 -9.26
N GLY A 264 -31.72 4.14 -10.19
CA GLY A 264 -33.12 4.46 -9.97
C GLY A 264 -34.04 3.25 -10.23
N GLY A 265 -34.60 2.63 -9.17
CA GLY A 265 -35.68 1.67 -9.27
C GLY A 265 -35.36 0.38 -10.04
N SER A 266 -36.41 -0.29 -10.54
CA SER A 266 -36.30 -1.55 -11.29
C SER A 266 -35.79 -1.41 -12.73
N SER A 267 -35.53 -0.21 -13.21
CA SER A 267 -34.81 0.07 -14.43
C SER A 267 -33.49 0.73 -14.04
N TYR A 268 -32.38 0.16 -14.46
CA TYR A 268 -31.03 0.66 -14.20
C TYR A 268 -30.74 2.02 -14.81
N THR A 269 -31.69 2.62 -15.50
CA THR A 269 -31.58 3.96 -16.09
C THR A 269 -32.32 4.94 -15.18
N PRO A 270 -31.62 5.83 -14.45
CA PRO A 270 -32.30 6.90 -13.74
C PRO A 270 -33.17 7.70 -14.70
N ASN A 271 -34.40 8.07 -14.28
CA ASN A 271 -35.32 8.83 -15.11
C ASN A 271 -34.73 10.13 -15.66
N TRP A 272 -33.70 10.67 -14.99
CA TRP A 272 -33.02 11.90 -15.38
C TRP A 272 -31.88 11.68 -16.38
N LEU A 273 -31.53 10.43 -16.72
CA LEU A 273 -30.59 10.08 -17.79
C LEU A 273 -31.27 9.56 -19.06
N THR A 274 -32.58 9.62 -19.15
CA THR A 274 -33.33 9.35 -20.36
C THR A 274 -33.20 10.52 -21.34
N ASP A 275 -33.59 10.32 -22.59
CA ASP A 275 -33.58 11.38 -23.63
C ASP A 275 -34.35 12.63 -23.19
N ASP A 276 -35.47 12.48 -22.48
CA ASP A 276 -36.20 13.59 -21.86
C ASP A 276 -35.38 14.29 -20.78
N GLY A 277 -34.57 13.55 -20.04
CA GLY A 277 -33.63 14.08 -19.07
C GLY A 277 -32.47 14.84 -19.71
N ALA A 278 -31.96 14.41 -20.85
CA ALA A 278 -30.91 15.09 -21.59
C ALA A 278 -31.37 16.46 -22.07
N ALA A 279 -32.64 16.60 -22.51
CA ALA A 279 -33.24 17.89 -22.88
C ALA A 279 -33.41 18.82 -21.66
N THR A 280 -33.54 18.27 -20.46
CA THR A 280 -33.69 19.02 -19.21
C THR A 280 -32.32 19.46 -18.63
N TYR A 281 -31.25 18.72 -18.92
CA TYR A 281 -29.91 18.98 -18.39
C TYR A 281 -29.00 19.55 -19.48
N ALA A 282 -28.95 20.88 -19.57
CA ALA A 282 -28.10 21.58 -20.52
C ALA A 282 -26.64 21.16 -20.44
N GLY A 283 -26.03 20.91 -21.59
CA GLY A 283 -24.63 20.48 -21.71
C GLY A 283 -24.41 18.96 -21.69
N TYR A 284 -25.43 18.15 -21.38
CA TYR A 284 -25.27 16.68 -21.42
C TYR A 284 -25.04 16.16 -22.85
N ILE A 285 -25.75 16.72 -23.81
CA ILE A 285 -25.57 16.39 -25.24
C ILE A 285 -24.17 16.81 -25.73
N ASP A 286 -23.71 18.01 -25.35
CA ASP A 286 -22.35 18.46 -25.70
C ASP A 286 -21.29 17.55 -25.09
N PHE A 287 -21.56 17.04 -23.89
CA PHE A 287 -20.69 16.06 -23.25
C PHE A 287 -20.64 14.72 -24.02
N LEU A 288 -21.77 14.16 -24.41
CA LEU A 288 -21.87 12.98 -25.26
C LEU A 288 -21.17 13.19 -26.61
N ASP A 289 -21.27 14.42 -27.15
CA ASP A 289 -20.66 14.81 -28.41
C ASP A 289 -19.15 14.96 -28.36
N SER A 290 -18.57 15.10 -27.18
CA SER A 290 -17.14 15.33 -26.97
C SER A 290 -16.38 14.14 -26.36
N HIS A 291 -17.09 13.10 -25.94
CA HIS A 291 -16.51 11.93 -25.25
C HIS A 291 -17.03 10.61 -25.84
N VAL A 292 -16.27 9.56 -25.65
CA VAL A 292 -16.75 8.19 -25.83
C VAL A 292 -17.39 7.74 -24.51
N VAL A 293 -18.70 7.60 -24.50
CA VAL A 293 -19.47 7.26 -23.30
C VAL A 293 -20.36 6.06 -23.58
N ASN A 294 -20.21 4.98 -22.85
CA ASN A 294 -21.03 3.81 -23.09
C ASN A 294 -21.60 3.17 -21.83
N ASP A 295 -21.00 3.40 -20.68
CA ASP A 295 -21.38 2.65 -19.49
C ASP A 295 -21.44 3.51 -18.23
N MET A 296 -22.05 2.96 -17.17
CA MET A 296 -22.23 3.63 -15.89
C MET A 296 -21.90 2.67 -14.75
N VAL A 297 -21.08 3.12 -13.80
CA VAL A 297 -20.90 2.47 -12.52
C VAL A 297 -21.98 2.98 -11.57
N TRP A 298 -22.76 2.06 -10.99
CA TRP A 298 -23.89 2.38 -10.15
C TRP A 298 -23.52 2.38 -8.67
N TYR A 299 -23.79 3.47 -7.97
CA TYR A 299 -23.57 3.54 -6.52
C TYR A 299 -24.65 2.80 -5.74
N ALA A 300 -25.91 3.13 -6.00
CA ALA A 300 -27.07 2.54 -5.34
C ALA A 300 -28.32 2.78 -6.20
N ASN A 301 -29.37 2.01 -5.98
CA ASN A 301 -30.68 2.29 -6.55
C ASN A 301 -31.62 2.94 -5.52
N THR A 302 -32.78 3.46 -5.97
CA THR A 302 -33.75 4.12 -5.09
C THR A 302 -34.41 3.18 -4.09
N SER A 303 -34.27 1.88 -4.24
CA SER A 303 -34.88 0.84 -3.36
C SER A 303 -33.92 0.30 -2.32
N GLY A 304 -32.68 0.75 -2.29
CA GLY A 304 -31.64 0.28 -1.36
C GLY A 304 -30.26 0.22 -2.04
N PRO A 305 -29.23 -0.19 -1.31
CA PRO A 305 -27.92 -0.41 -1.91
C PRO A 305 -28.04 -1.50 -2.97
N ASN A 306 -27.57 -1.22 -4.15
CA ASN A 306 -27.35 -2.18 -5.21
C ASN A 306 -25.86 -2.09 -5.56
N PRO A 307 -25.12 -3.13 -5.41
CA PRO A 307 -25.47 -4.50 -5.00
C PRO A 307 -25.68 -4.66 -3.47
N THR A 308 -26.26 -5.78 -3.05
CA THR A 308 -26.65 -6.03 -1.65
C THR A 308 -25.53 -6.61 -0.79
N THR A 309 -24.45 -7.06 -1.39
CA THR A 309 -23.29 -7.64 -0.70
C THR A 309 -22.00 -6.96 -1.16
N GLN A 310 -20.96 -7.02 -0.35
CA GLN A 310 -19.63 -6.51 -0.72
C GLN A 310 -19.09 -7.20 -1.98
N GLN A 311 -19.29 -8.49 -2.10
CA GLN A 311 -18.85 -9.25 -3.26
C GLN A 311 -19.53 -8.77 -4.54
N SER A 312 -20.86 -8.67 -4.54
CA SER A 312 -21.62 -8.16 -5.69
C SER A 312 -21.26 -6.71 -6.02
N GLU A 313 -20.93 -5.88 -5.02
CA GLU A 313 -20.46 -4.51 -5.26
C GLU A 313 -19.12 -4.49 -6.02
N ILE A 314 -18.20 -5.39 -5.67
CA ILE A 314 -16.92 -5.54 -6.36
C ILE A 314 -17.12 -6.02 -7.80
N GLU A 315 -17.98 -7.01 -7.98
CA GLU A 315 -18.31 -7.58 -9.28
C GLU A 315 -18.89 -6.53 -10.22
N GLU A 316 -19.95 -5.85 -9.82
CA GLU A 316 -20.62 -4.78 -10.58
C GLU A 316 -19.65 -3.65 -10.96
N VAL A 317 -18.82 -3.21 -10.01
CA VAL A 317 -17.84 -2.15 -10.30
C VAL A 317 -16.82 -2.63 -11.33
N MET A 318 -16.29 -3.84 -11.19
CA MET A 318 -15.29 -4.35 -12.12
C MET A 318 -15.89 -4.62 -13.50
N GLU A 319 -17.10 -5.19 -13.56
CA GLU A 319 -17.83 -5.42 -14.80
C GLU A 319 -17.95 -4.12 -15.62
N HIS A 320 -18.57 -3.11 -15.03
CA HIS A 320 -18.79 -1.83 -15.72
C HIS A 320 -17.51 -1.06 -16.05
N LEU A 321 -16.44 -1.23 -15.27
CA LEU A 321 -15.12 -0.71 -15.64
C LEU A 321 -14.54 -1.46 -16.84
N PHE A 322 -14.68 -2.78 -16.87
CA PHE A 322 -14.20 -3.59 -18.01
C PHE A 322 -14.98 -3.30 -19.28
N HIS A 323 -16.28 -3.04 -19.20
CA HIS A 323 -17.07 -2.61 -20.35
C HIS A 323 -16.45 -1.41 -21.06
N THR A 324 -15.94 -0.44 -20.29
CA THR A 324 -15.27 0.71 -20.88
C THR A 324 -13.82 0.41 -21.27
N ILE A 325 -13.04 -0.19 -20.37
CA ILE A 325 -11.60 -0.42 -20.58
C ILE A 325 -11.35 -1.37 -21.75
N HIS A 326 -12.09 -2.49 -21.82
CA HIS A 326 -11.91 -3.46 -22.90
C HIS A 326 -12.32 -2.89 -24.25
N ILE A 327 -13.51 -2.30 -24.34
CA ILE A 327 -14.10 -1.90 -25.61
C ILE A 327 -13.45 -0.62 -26.15
N PHE A 328 -13.08 0.32 -25.30
CA PHE A 328 -12.55 1.61 -25.74
C PHE A 328 -11.06 1.82 -25.50
N GLY A 329 -10.45 1.03 -24.64
CA GLY A 329 -9.05 1.24 -24.25
C GLY A 329 -8.08 0.26 -24.91
N ILE A 330 -8.50 -0.97 -25.27
CA ILE A 330 -7.60 -2.00 -25.78
C ILE A 330 -7.48 -1.92 -27.30
N PRO A 331 -6.39 -1.38 -27.84
CA PRO A 331 -6.15 -1.33 -29.27
C PRO A 331 -5.81 -2.71 -29.85
N GLY A 332 -6.07 -2.91 -31.12
CA GLY A 332 -5.62 -4.07 -31.88
C GLY A 332 -6.51 -5.31 -31.85
N ALA A 333 -7.64 -5.29 -31.12
CA ALA A 333 -8.61 -6.40 -31.18
C ALA A 333 -9.44 -6.42 -32.47
N VAL A 334 -9.20 -5.46 -33.37
CA VAL A 334 -9.91 -5.29 -34.63
C VAL A 334 -8.94 -5.52 -35.79
N PRO A 335 -9.24 -6.43 -36.73
CA PRO A 335 -8.39 -6.67 -37.89
C PRO A 335 -8.18 -5.43 -38.77
N GLY A 336 -6.94 -5.22 -39.19
CA GLY A 336 -6.58 -4.15 -40.12
C GLY A 336 -6.32 -2.80 -39.49
N SER A 337 -6.49 -2.67 -38.17
CA SER A 337 -6.18 -1.46 -37.45
C SER A 337 -5.48 -1.77 -36.15
N GLU A 338 -4.28 -1.25 -35.96
CA GLU A 338 -3.56 -1.42 -34.71
C GLU A 338 -4.24 -0.69 -33.52
N ASP A 339 -5.22 0.17 -33.79
CA ASP A 339 -5.82 1.09 -32.81
C ASP A 339 -7.33 0.97 -32.64
N GLN A 340 -8.00 0.09 -33.39
CA GLN A 340 -9.46 0.02 -33.41
C GLN A 340 -10.02 -1.20 -32.68
N VAL A 341 -10.69 -0.97 -31.58
CA VAL A 341 -11.46 -1.98 -30.84
C VAL A 341 -12.94 -1.60 -30.73
N VAL A 342 -13.33 -0.47 -31.25
CA VAL A 342 -14.62 0.13 -30.92
C VAL A 342 -15.76 -0.44 -31.70
N MET A 343 -16.75 -0.90 -30.97
CA MET A 343 -18.05 -1.31 -31.46
C MET A 343 -19.11 -0.47 -30.72
N THR A 344 -19.57 0.60 -31.31
CA THR A 344 -20.66 1.41 -30.75
C THR A 344 -21.67 1.74 -31.84
N SER A 345 -22.92 1.82 -31.46
CA SER A 345 -24.02 2.27 -32.32
C SER A 345 -23.98 3.77 -32.62
N ASP A 346 -23.21 4.53 -31.85
CA ASP A 346 -23.03 5.96 -32.11
C ASP A 346 -22.30 6.17 -33.45
N ALA A 347 -22.94 6.86 -34.38
CA ALA A 347 -22.41 7.12 -35.69
C ALA A 347 -21.07 7.88 -35.70
N LYS A 348 -20.75 8.55 -34.63
CA LYS A 348 -19.50 9.27 -34.38
C LYS A 348 -18.32 8.34 -34.08
N TYR A 349 -18.63 7.24 -33.44
CA TYR A 349 -17.69 6.18 -33.04
C TYR A 349 -17.93 4.90 -33.81
N SER A 350 -18.98 4.83 -34.61
CA SER A 350 -19.23 3.68 -35.47
C SER A 350 -18.12 3.58 -36.49
N MET A 351 -17.73 2.38 -36.73
CA MET A 351 -16.77 2.06 -37.77
C MET A 351 -17.35 2.50 -39.11
N ASP A 352 -16.49 3.03 -39.97
CA ASP A 352 -16.79 3.31 -41.36
C ASP A 352 -17.61 2.14 -41.95
N ASN A 353 -18.61 2.45 -42.76
CA ASN A 353 -19.48 1.48 -43.44
C ASN A 353 -18.72 0.41 -44.27
N THR A 354 -17.40 0.52 -44.35
CA THR A 354 -16.51 -0.46 -45.01
C THR A 354 -16.00 -1.52 -44.08
N PHE A 355 -16.25 -1.42 -42.75
CA PHE A 355 -15.78 -2.35 -41.76
C PHE A 355 -16.91 -3.25 -41.24
N ASP A 356 -16.73 -4.56 -41.33
CA ASP A 356 -17.63 -5.53 -40.71
C ASP A 356 -17.05 -6.00 -39.36
N TRP A 357 -17.69 -5.63 -38.25
CA TRP A 357 -17.29 -6.03 -36.87
C TRP A 357 -17.23 -7.55 -36.70
N ARG A 358 -17.95 -8.32 -37.53
CA ARG A 358 -17.95 -9.76 -37.51
C ARG A 358 -16.61 -10.35 -37.96
N GLU A 359 -15.77 -9.59 -38.65
CA GLU A 359 -14.43 -9.96 -39.05
C GLU A 359 -13.38 -9.79 -37.95
N THR A 360 -13.73 -9.17 -36.84
CA THR A 360 -12.82 -8.92 -35.71
C THR A 360 -12.40 -10.22 -35.02
N GLU A 361 -11.22 -10.22 -34.41
CA GLU A 361 -10.77 -11.34 -33.57
C GLU A 361 -11.71 -11.49 -32.36
N LEU A 362 -12.22 -10.37 -31.82
CA LEU A 362 -13.18 -10.35 -30.69
C LEU A 362 -14.48 -11.07 -31.08
N HIS A 363 -15.08 -10.72 -32.23
CA HIS A 363 -16.32 -11.38 -32.67
C HIS A 363 -16.11 -12.88 -32.89
N LYS A 364 -15.04 -13.27 -33.58
CA LYS A 364 -14.73 -14.69 -33.84
C LYS A 364 -14.53 -15.48 -32.55
N ALA A 365 -13.90 -14.89 -31.55
CA ALA A 365 -13.73 -15.51 -30.23
C ALA A 365 -15.06 -15.68 -29.49
N MET A 366 -15.89 -14.62 -29.45
CA MET A 366 -17.23 -14.67 -28.87
C MET A 366 -18.12 -15.68 -29.59
N GLN A 367 -18.15 -15.64 -30.93
CA GLN A 367 -18.98 -16.56 -31.75
C GLN A 367 -18.58 -18.02 -31.53
N GLN A 368 -17.29 -18.30 -31.37
CA GLN A 368 -16.86 -19.64 -31.02
C GLN A 368 -17.42 -20.12 -29.69
N ALA A 369 -17.48 -19.26 -28.70
CA ALA A 369 -18.06 -19.59 -27.40
C ALA A 369 -19.57 -19.81 -27.50
N ILE A 370 -20.27 -19.00 -28.30
CA ILE A 370 -21.72 -19.15 -28.54
C ILE A 370 -22.00 -20.46 -29.27
N ASP A 371 -21.29 -20.75 -30.37
CA ASP A 371 -21.46 -21.98 -31.17
C ASP A 371 -21.15 -23.24 -30.35
N GLY A 372 -20.22 -23.13 -29.39
CA GLY A 372 -19.91 -24.19 -28.44
C GLY A 372 -20.88 -24.33 -27.28
N GLY A 373 -21.89 -23.47 -27.18
CA GLY A 373 -22.83 -23.42 -26.05
C GLY A 373 -22.17 -23.04 -24.71
N LYS A 374 -21.11 -22.24 -24.76
CA LYS A 374 -20.31 -21.80 -23.59
C LYS A 374 -20.65 -20.40 -23.13
N PHE A 375 -21.18 -19.58 -24.02
CA PHE A 375 -21.67 -18.24 -23.77
C PHE A 375 -23.04 -18.06 -24.41
N ASP A 376 -24.03 -17.58 -23.63
CA ASP A 376 -25.41 -17.35 -24.08
C ASP A 376 -25.83 -15.89 -23.95
N PRO A 377 -25.74 -15.07 -25.01
CA PRO A 377 -26.14 -13.67 -24.98
C PRO A 377 -27.66 -13.45 -25.09
N SER A 378 -28.49 -14.49 -25.11
CA SER A 378 -29.92 -14.39 -25.38
C SER A 378 -30.72 -13.56 -24.40
N GLY A 379 -30.16 -13.37 -23.18
CA GLY A 379 -30.77 -12.55 -22.12
C GLY A 379 -30.76 -11.05 -22.40
N TYR A 380 -29.83 -10.57 -23.22
CA TYR A 380 -29.64 -9.13 -23.47
C TYR A 380 -29.49 -8.77 -24.96
N SER A 381 -29.10 -9.68 -25.84
CA SER A 381 -28.92 -9.36 -27.24
C SER A 381 -29.01 -10.57 -28.17
N THR A 382 -30.10 -10.67 -28.94
CA THR A 382 -30.24 -11.67 -30.00
C THR A 382 -29.91 -11.13 -31.40
N ALA A 383 -29.75 -9.82 -31.55
CA ALA A 383 -29.57 -9.12 -32.82
C ALA A 383 -28.12 -8.84 -33.19
N TYR A 384 -27.14 -9.33 -32.41
CA TYR A 384 -25.72 -8.99 -32.55
C TYR A 384 -25.06 -9.39 -33.87
N ASN A 385 -25.73 -10.22 -34.68
CA ASN A 385 -25.31 -10.65 -36.02
C ASN A 385 -26.11 -9.99 -37.16
N THR A 386 -26.99 -9.04 -36.86
CA THR A 386 -27.80 -8.36 -37.86
C THR A 386 -27.08 -7.11 -38.41
N ASP A 387 -27.39 -6.75 -39.66
CA ASP A 387 -26.83 -5.57 -40.29
C ASP A 387 -27.42 -4.27 -39.70
N GLY A 388 -26.65 -3.17 -39.83
CA GLY A 388 -27.07 -1.83 -39.46
C GLY A 388 -26.81 -1.44 -38.02
N ALA A 389 -27.25 -0.26 -37.64
CA ALA A 389 -26.99 0.34 -36.33
C ALA A 389 -27.47 -0.52 -35.18
N SER A 390 -28.67 -1.09 -35.28
CA SER A 390 -29.23 -1.97 -34.21
C SER A 390 -28.41 -3.25 -34.02
N GLY A 391 -27.86 -3.80 -35.09
CA GLY A 391 -26.96 -4.97 -34.98
C GLY A 391 -25.62 -4.58 -34.35
N ALA A 392 -25.07 -3.44 -34.69
CA ALA A 392 -23.84 -2.93 -34.10
C ALA A 392 -24.00 -2.64 -32.59
N GLU A 393 -25.13 -2.05 -32.19
CA GLU A 393 -25.47 -1.83 -30.79
C GLU A 393 -25.59 -3.14 -30.01
N ALA A 394 -26.33 -4.09 -30.55
CA ALA A 394 -26.48 -5.42 -29.98
C ALA A 394 -25.14 -6.16 -29.85
N ALA A 395 -24.28 -6.04 -30.86
CA ALA A 395 -22.92 -6.60 -30.80
C ALA A 395 -22.09 -5.90 -29.71
N SER A 396 -22.18 -4.59 -29.58
CA SER A 396 -21.48 -3.84 -28.52
C SER A 396 -21.85 -4.33 -27.10
N VAL A 397 -23.12 -4.60 -26.85
CA VAL A 397 -23.57 -5.20 -25.57
C VAL A 397 -22.98 -6.60 -25.39
N ALA A 398 -23.14 -7.48 -26.39
CA ALA A 398 -22.63 -8.84 -26.29
C ALA A 398 -21.11 -8.91 -26.09
N TYR A 399 -20.35 -7.99 -26.67
CA TYR A 399 -18.88 -7.93 -26.48
C TYR A 399 -18.50 -7.51 -25.06
N LYS A 400 -19.22 -6.57 -24.47
CA LYS A 400 -18.97 -6.17 -23.10
C LYS A 400 -19.12 -7.35 -22.14
N GLU A 401 -20.26 -8.03 -22.24
CA GLU A 401 -20.56 -9.18 -21.42
C GLU A 401 -19.55 -10.33 -21.64
N TYR A 402 -19.25 -10.66 -22.88
CA TYR A 402 -18.27 -11.68 -23.21
C TYR A 402 -16.86 -11.34 -22.69
N THR A 403 -16.42 -10.09 -22.83
CA THR A 403 -15.03 -9.75 -22.47
C THR A 403 -14.77 -9.70 -20.98
N TYR A 404 -15.71 -9.24 -20.16
CA TYR A 404 -15.48 -9.25 -18.72
C TYR A 404 -15.54 -10.68 -18.14
N LEU A 405 -16.45 -11.52 -18.64
CA LEU A 405 -16.55 -12.92 -18.25
C LEU A 405 -15.29 -13.71 -18.66
N LEU A 406 -14.81 -13.49 -19.90
CA LEU A 406 -13.53 -14.04 -20.36
C LEU A 406 -12.38 -13.62 -19.40
N ASN A 407 -12.33 -12.35 -19.04
CA ASN A 407 -11.30 -11.83 -18.14
C ASN A 407 -11.37 -12.47 -16.75
N TRP A 408 -12.56 -12.63 -16.18
CA TRP A 408 -12.74 -13.28 -14.87
C TRP A 408 -12.33 -14.75 -14.91
N GLY A 409 -12.71 -15.48 -15.95
CA GLY A 409 -12.30 -16.86 -16.13
C GLY A 409 -10.79 -17.00 -16.30
N MET A 410 -10.18 -16.18 -17.16
CA MET A 410 -8.73 -16.17 -17.40
C MET A 410 -7.92 -15.73 -16.17
N TRP A 411 -8.49 -14.91 -15.31
CA TRP A 411 -7.88 -14.55 -14.02
C TRP A 411 -8.15 -15.56 -12.92
N ASN A 412 -8.95 -16.60 -13.20
CA ASN A 412 -9.37 -17.59 -12.21
C ASN A 412 -9.87 -16.92 -10.92
N MET A 413 -10.84 -16.01 -11.05
CA MET A 413 -11.45 -15.30 -9.93
C MET A 413 -12.60 -16.15 -9.36
N SER A 414 -12.24 -17.26 -8.69
CA SER A 414 -13.19 -18.24 -8.15
C SER A 414 -14.23 -17.63 -7.22
N GLU A 415 -13.85 -16.54 -6.56
CA GLU A 415 -14.71 -15.81 -5.62
C GLU A 415 -15.96 -15.23 -6.30
N PHE A 416 -15.90 -14.87 -7.58
CA PHE A 416 -17.02 -14.31 -8.33
C PHE A 416 -18.05 -15.35 -8.76
N TRP A 417 -17.69 -16.64 -8.71
CA TRP A 417 -18.57 -17.73 -9.07
C TRP A 417 -19.30 -18.37 -7.88
N ASP A 418 -19.01 -17.94 -6.65
CA ASP A 418 -19.62 -18.47 -5.44
C ASP A 418 -21.09 -18.01 -5.32
N GLY A 419 -22.00 -18.98 -5.24
CA GLY A 419 -23.43 -18.72 -5.06
C GLY A 419 -24.31 -18.90 -6.29
N GLY A 420 -23.75 -19.16 -7.45
CA GLY A 420 -24.43 -19.85 -8.55
C GLY A 420 -25.36 -19.04 -9.45
N SER A 421 -25.41 -17.71 -9.36
CA SER A 421 -26.29 -16.91 -10.21
C SER A 421 -25.62 -15.71 -10.89
N LEU A 422 -24.35 -15.50 -10.63
CA LEU A 422 -23.61 -14.47 -11.33
C LEU A 422 -23.26 -15.01 -12.71
N SER A 423 -23.71 -14.30 -13.72
CA SER A 423 -23.44 -14.63 -15.13
C SER A 423 -23.97 -16.02 -15.54
N PRO A 424 -25.27 -16.25 -15.52
CA PRO A 424 -25.86 -17.51 -15.95
C PRO A 424 -25.55 -17.86 -17.42
N GLU A 425 -25.16 -16.86 -18.21
CA GLU A 425 -24.76 -16.98 -19.60
C GLU A 425 -23.38 -17.62 -19.82
N TRP A 426 -22.57 -17.82 -18.75
CA TRP A 426 -21.22 -18.38 -18.80
C TRP A 426 -21.15 -19.75 -18.12
N THR A 427 -20.74 -20.78 -18.85
CA THR A 427 -20.72 -22.13 -18.30
C THR A 427 -19.59 -22.39 -17.31
N ASP A 428 -19.79 -23.33 -16.38
CA ASP A 428 -18.85 -23.65 -15.31
C ASP A 428 -17.46 -24.05 -15.81
N ASP A 429 -17.39 -24.74 -16.95
CA ASP A 429 -16.14 -25.18 -17.57
C ASP A 429 -15.36 -24.03 -18.25
N MET A 430 -15.92 -22.85 -18.28
CA MET A 430 -15.27 -21.62 -18.77
C MET A 430 -14.73 -20.73 -17.64
N ARG A 431 -14.82 -21.16 -16.39
CA ARG A 431 -14.44 -20.35 -15.21
C ARG A 431 -12.96 -20.42 -14.85
N THR A 432 -12.14 -21.13 -15.63
CA THR A 432 -10.69 -21.27 -15.45
C THR A 432 -9.93 -21.07 -16.74
N PRO A 433 -8.64 -20.65 -16.68
CA PRO A 433 -7.82 -20.52 -17.89
C PRO A 433 -7.72 -21.83 -18.72
N GLU A 434 -7.64 -22.97 -18.05
CA GLU A 434 -7.58 -24.29 -18.67
C GLU A 434 -8.88 -24.60 -19.40
N GLY A 435 -10.01 -24.36 -18.74
CA GLY A 435 -11.33 -24.58 -19.33
C GLY A 435 -11.60 -23.67 -20.53
N ILE A 436 -11.22 -22.39 -20.46
CA ILE A 436 -11.30 -21.46 -21.58
C ILE A 436 -10.40 -21.94 -22.73
N LYS A 437 -9.17 -22.36 -22.44
CA LYS A 437 -8.25 -22.86 -23.45
C LYS A 437 -8.80 -24.07 -24.20
N GLU A 438 -9.51 -24.95 -23.51
CA GLU A 438 -10.13 -26.14 -24.08
C GLU A 438 -11.41 -25.81 -24.86
N ASN A 439 -12.28 -24.99 -24.32
CA ASN A 439 -13.65 -24.79 -24.81
C ASN A 439 -13.80 -23.53 -25.69
N ASN A 440 -12.91 -22.53 -25.53
CA ASN A 440 -12.89 -21.31 -26.33
C ASN A 440 -11.44 -20.87 -26.63
N PRO A 441 -10.67 -21.65 -27.43
CA PRO A 441 -9.27 -21.36 -27.70
C PRO A 441 -9.03 -20.01 -28.39
N LEU A 442 -9.98 -19.48 -29.16
CA LEU A 442 -9.88 -18.13 -29.71
C LEU A 442 -10.00 -17.06 -28.63
N GLY A 443 -10.88 -17.26 -27.65
CA GLY A 443 -10.97 -16.38 -26.47
C GLY A 443 -9.69 -16.40 -25.62
N TYR A 444 -9.15 -17.59 -25.38
CA TYR A 444 -7.85 -17.74 -24.73
C TYR A 444 -6.74 -16.96 -25.45
N ALA A 445 -6.64 -17.12 -26.76
CA ALA A 445 -5.64 -16.41 -27.56
C ALA A 445 -5.85 -14.89 -27.57
N LEU A 446 -7.11 -14.44 -27.64
CA LEU A 446 -7.50 -13.02 -27.56
C LEU A 446 -7.03 -12.41 -26.25
N PHE A 447 -7.33 -13.07 -25.11
CA PHE A 447 -6.93 -12.60 -23.79
C PHE A 447 -5.40 -12.49 -23.67
N LYS A 448 -4.67 -13.55 -24.05
CA LYS A 448 -3.20 -13.57 -23.99
C LYS A 448 -2.54 -12.49 -24.84
N LYS A 449 -3.15 -12.16 -25.98
CA LYS A 449 -2.61 -11.18 -26.93
C LYS A 449 -2.88 -9.74 -26.54
N TYR A 450 -4.10 -9.43 -26.06
CA TYR A 450 -4.56 -8.07 -25.92
C TYR A 450 -4.85 -7.63 -24.48
N PHE A 451 -5.31 -8.53 -23.61
CA PHE A 451 -5.74 -8.19 -22.25
C PHE A 451 -4.62 -8.41 -21.22
N GLU A 452 -4.02 -9.59 -21.22
CA GLU A 452 -2.96 -9.94 -20.26
C GLU A 452 -1.78 -8.95 -20.28
N PRO A 453 -1.31 -8.45 -21.44
CA PRO A 453 -0.19 -7.50 -21.44
C PRO A 453 -0.50 -6.12 -20.88
N VAL A 454 -1.77 -5.76 -20.70
CA VAL A 454 -2.18 -4.40 -20.35
C VAL A 454 -3.02 -4.32 -19.07
N LEU A 455 -3.58 -5.45 -18.60
CA LEU A 455 -4.43 -5.50 -17.40
C LEU A 455 -3.76 -6.33 -16.30
N SER A 456 -3.67 -5.75 -15.13
CA SER A 456 -3.17 -6.40 -13.91
C SER A 456 -4.31 -7.03 -13.12
N LYS A 457 -4.16 -8.31 -12.73
CA LYS A 457 -5.10 -8.98 -11.85
C LYS A 457 -5.00 -8.40 -10.43
N PRO A 458 -6.04 -7.75 -9.88
CA PRO A 458 -6.04 -7.33 -8.48
C PRO A 458 -6.19 -8.54 -7.55
N SER A 459 -5.66 -8.42 -6.34
CA SER A 459 -5.97 -9.37 -5.27
C SER A 459 -7.42 -9.16 -4.79
N PHE A 460 -8.18 -10.25 -4.66
CA PHE A 460 -9.55 -10.17 -4.15
C PHE A 460 -9.59 -9.66 -2.71
N THR A 461 -8.61 -10.00 -1.89
CA THR A 461 -8.46 -9.46 -0.53
C THR A 461 -8.27 -7.95 -0.54
N THR A 462 -7.43 -7.44 -1.46
CA THR A 462 -7.28 -5.99 -1.64
C THR A 462 -8.57 -5.33 -2.06
N LEU A 463 -9.31 -5.94 -3.00
CA LEU A 463 -10.64 -5.44 -3.39
C LEU A 463 -11.62 -5.43 -2.21
N LYS A 464 -11.70 -6.52 -1.44
CA LYS A 464 -12.54 -6.57 -0.22
C LYS A 464 -12.19 -5.45 0.77
N SER A 465 -10.92 -5.15 0.94
CA SER A 465 -10.51 -4.09 1.85
C SER A 465 -10.88 -2.70 1.34
N ILE A 466 -10.84 -2.47 0.03
CA ILE A 466 -11.32 -1.23 -0.61
C ILE A 466 -12.83 -1.08 -0.42
N PHE A 467 -13.59 -2.15 -0.57
CA PHE A 467 -15.05 -2.15 -0.55
C PHE A 467 -15.66 -2.44 0.83
N LYS A 468 -14.91 -2.32 1.91
CA LYS A 468 -15.41 -2.51 3.26
C LYS A 468 -16.41 -1.41 3.63
N GLY A 469 -17.64 -1.82 3.94
CA GLY A 469 -18.74 -0.94 4.34
C GLY A 469 -19.33 -0.09 3.20
N ALA A 470 -20.61 0.20 3.31
CA ALA A 470 -21.41 0.83 2.25
C ALA A 470 -20.88 2.22 1.83
N ASN A 471 -20.26 2.98 2.74
CA ASN A 471 -19.76 4.33 2.48
C ASN A 471 -18.34 4.56 3.01
N SER A 472 -17.74 3.55 3.60
CA SER A 472 -16.39 3.60 4.12
C SER A 472 -15.42 2.99 3.12
N GLY A 473 -15.41 3.51 1.89
CA GLY A 473 -14.25 3.28 1.06
C GLY A 473 -13.04 3.61 1.88
N ARG A 474 -11.94 2.87 1.72
CA ARG A 474 -10.67 3.39 2.17
C ARG A 474 -10.60 4.81 1.68
N ASN A 475 -10.33 5.72 2.59
CA ASN A 475 -10.07 7.07 2.20
C ASN A 475 -8.81 7.08 1.35
N MET A 476 -8.97 6.96 0.04
CA MET A 476 -7.87 7.31 -0.82
C MET A 476 -7.50 8.75 -0.52
N TYR A 477 -6.28 8.94 -0.12
CA TYR A 477 -5.77 10.28 0.03
C TYR A 477 -5.88 11.02 -1.31
N ARG A 478 -6.47 12.23 -1.24
CA ARG A 478 -6.60 13.12 -2.38
C ARG A 478 -5.85 14.41 -2.09
N PRO A 479 -4.61 14.54 -2.54
CA PRO A 479 -3.90 15.80 -2.41
C PRO A 479 -4.61 16.86 -3.25
N SER A 480 -4.62 18.09 -2.75
CA SER A 480 -5.20 19.25 -3.46
C SER A 480 -4.49 19.58 -4.78
N ASN A 481 -3.31 19.07 -5.01
CA ASN A 481 -2.41 19.41 -6.11
C ASN A 481 -1.94 18.19 -6.93
N GLY A 482 -2.74 17.15 -7.04
CA GLY A 482 -2.45 15.98 -7.86
C GLY A 482 -2.48 14.67 -7.07
N TYR A 483 -2.15 13.59 -7.74
CA TYR A 483 -2.23 12.25 -7.18
C TYR A 483 -0.90 11.80 -6.61
N SER A 484 -0.92 11.28 -5.38
CA SER A 484 0.26 10.74 -4.73
C SER A 484 0.57 9.31 -5.19
N ARG A 485 1.85 8.99 -5.32
CA ARG A 485 2.34 7.61 -5.48
C ARG A 485 2.34 6.82 -4.16
N VAL A 486 2.12 7.50 -3.04
CA VAL A 486 2.04 6.86 -1.74
C VAL A 486 0.69 6.18 -1.59
N GLN A 487 0.73 4.92 -1.26
CA GLN A 487 -0.42 4.10 -0.97
C GLN A 487 -0.48 3.78 0.53
N GLU A 488 -1.56 3.21 0.93
CA GLU A 488 -1.82 2.85 2.31
C GLU A 488 -1.94 1.34 2.45
N ILE A 489 -1.52 0.82 3.59
CA ILE A 489 -1.94 -0.48 4.09
C ILE A 489 -3.12 -0.23 5.01
N ASP A 490 -4.28 -0.85 4.74
CA ASP A 490 -5.43 -0.78 5.64
C ASP A 490 -5.15 -1.61 6.89
N TRP A 491 -4.61 -0.94 7.88
CA TRP A 491 -4.20 -1.61 9.09
C TRP A 491 -5.37 -2.05 9.99
N TYR A 492 -6.56 -1.51 9.82
CA TYR A 492 -7.73 -2.04 10.52
C TYR A 492 -8.13 -3.42 10.00
N ASP A 493 -8.14 -3.60 8.67
CA ASP A 493 -8.43 -4.89 8.08
C ASP A 493 -7.30 -5.89 8.25
N GLU A 494 -6.07 -5.46 8.00
CA GLU A 494 -4.92 -6.34 8.01
C GLU A 494 -4.54 -6.83 9.42
N SER A 495 -4.84 -6.04 10.46
CA SER A 495 -4.55 -6.42 11.86
C SER A 495 -5.74 -7.05 12.60
N GLY A 496 -6.92 -7.11 11.98
CA GLY A 496 -8.15 -7.53 12.67
C GLY A 496 -8.68 -6.48 13.67
N VAL A 497 -8.11 -5.28 13.72
CA VAL A 497 -8.58 -4.18 14.57
C VAL A 497 -9.85 -3.60 13.97
N THR A 498 -10.89 -3.45 14.79
CA THR A 498 -12.14 -2.81 14.37
C THR A 498 -12.03 -1.30 14.44
N GLY A 499 -12.48 -0.60 13.39
CA GLY A 499 -12.49 0.86 13.35
C GLY A 499 -12.48 1.42 11.93
N THR A 500 -12.29 2.72 11.82
CA THR A 500 -12.11 3.42 10.54
C THR A 500 -10.80 4.19 10.60
N GLN A 501 -10.04 4.09 9.54
CA GLN A 501 -8.82 4.87 9.39
C GLN A 501 -9.17 6.31 9.05
N ASP A 502 -8.56 7.27 9.75
CA ASP A 502 -8.79 8.69 9.49
C ASP A 502 -7.84 9.21 8.39
N THR A 503 -8.31 10.18 7.60
CA THR A 503 -7.53 10.87 6.56
C THR A 503 -6.28 11.57 7.07
N VAL A 504 -6.23 11.90 8.35
CA VAL A 504 -5.08 12.50 9.02
C VAL A 504 -3.84 11.61 9.06
N PHE A 505 -3.99 10.29 8.89
CA PHE A 505 -2.87 9.37 8.78
C PHE A 505 -2.00 9.58 7.54
N TYR A 506 -2.48 10.35 6.57
CA TYR A 506 -1.73 10.73 5.36
C TYR A 506 -0.88 11.98 5.53
N THR A 507 -0.80 12.48 6.76
CA THR A 507 0.04 13.61 7.12
C THR A 507 1.23 13.15 7.95
N ASP A 508 2.28 13.94 7.91
CA ASP A 508 3.48 13.72 8.70
C ASP A 508 3.83 15.03 9.44
N TYR A 509 3.38 15.14 10.68
CA TYR A 509 3.63 16.33 11.49
C TYR A 509 5.08 16.45 11.98
N HIS A 510 5.81 15.34 11.98
CA HIS A 510 7.22 15.33 12.35
C HIS A 510 8.15 15.60 11.16
N GLY A 511 7.78 15.16 9.96
CA GLY A 511 8.53 15.28 8.73
C GLY A 511 9.60 14.20 8.53
N HIS A 512 9.84 13.35 9.51
CA HIS A 512 10.91 12.34 9.44
C HIS A 512 10.57 11.21 8.46
N GLY A 513 9.38 10.63 8.53
CA GLY A 513 8.96 9.58 7.61
C GLY A 513 8.89 10.08 6.15
N THR A 514 8.43 11.33 5.95
CA THR A 514 8.47 12.00 4.65
C THR A 514 9.89 12.10 4.10
N HIS A 515 10.85 12.46 4.94
CA HIS A 515 12.25 12.55 4.57
C HIS A 515 12.84 11.17 4.22
N CYS A 516 12.59 10.16 5.05
CA CYS A 516 13.00 8.77 4.78
C CYS A 516 12.42 8.28 3.44
N THR A 517 11.13 8.55 3.20
CA THR A 517 10.46 8.21 1.95
C THR A 517 11.11 8.90 0.75
N GLY A 518 11.42 10.19 0.86
CA GLY A 518 12.10 10.95 -0.19
C GLY A 518 13.46 10.36 -0.56
N THR A 519 14.23 9.92 0.43
CA THR A 519 15.52 9.25 0.22
C THR A 519 15.35 7.89 -0.44
N VAL A 520 14.32 7.12 -0.08
CA VAL A 520 14.09 5.79 -0.65
C VAL A 520 13.52 5.89 -2.06
N ALA A 521 12.45 6.66 -2.26
CA ALA A 521 11.62 6.57 -3.45
C ALA A 521 11.13 7.92 -4.00
N GLY A 522 11.71 9.04 -3.58
CA GLY A 522 11.42 10.35 -4.17
C GLY A 522 11.73 10.38 -5.65
N LYS A 523 10.91 11.08 -6.43
CA LYS A 523 11.07 11.12 -7.91
C LYS A 523 12.37 11.77 -8.35
N THR A 524 12.88 12.75 -7.59
CA THR A 524 14.12 13.45 -7.88
C THR A 524 15.29 12.80 -7.17
N PHE A 525 15.18 12.59 -5.86
CA PHE A 525 16.29 12.24 -4.98
C PHE A 525 16.25 10.79 -4.44
N GLY A 526 15.20 10.03 -4.75
CA GLY A 526 15.09 8.64 -4.29
C GLY A 526 15.87 7.66 -5.17
N TRP A 527 16.25 6.53 -4.58
CA TRP A 527 16.86 5.41 -5.29
C TRP A 527 15.86 4.62 -6.09
N ALA A 528 14.75 4.24 -5.43
CA ALA A 528 13.73 3.36 -5.98
C ALA A 528 12.56 4.19 -6.55
N LYS A 529 12.83 5.00 -7.57
CA LYS A 529 11.88 5.99 -8.12
C LYS A 529 10.56 5.40 -8.62
N LYS A 530 10.52 4.09 -8.95
CA LYS A 530 9.34 3.37 -9.42
C LYS A 530 8.81 2.32 -8.45
N ALA A 531 9.36 2.26 -7.24
CA ALA A 531 8.77 1.43 -6.19
C ALA A 531 7.38 1.95 -5.82
N ARG A 532 6.49 1.05 -5.45
CA ARG A 532 5.27 1.42 -4.72
C ARG A 532 5.66 1.80 -3.30
N ILE A 533 5.09 2.90 -2.84
CA ILE A 533 5.37 3.45 -1.51
C ILE A 533 4.14 3.22 -0.65
N TYR A 534 4.33 2.64 0.54
CA TYR A 534 3.27 2.42 1.51
C TYR A 534 3.61 3.13 2.81
N SER A 535 2.65 3.88 3.34
CA SER A 535 2.78 4.54 4.64
C SER A 535 2.26 3.64 5.75
N MET A 536 3.07 3.44 6.78
CA MET A 536 2.67 2.81 8.03
C MET A 536 3.02 3.77 9.17
N LYS A 537 2.08 4.65 9.51
CA LYS A 537 2.26 5.69 10.51
C LYS A 537 2.19 5.10 11.91
N LEU A 538 3.28 5.21 12.65
CA LEU A 538 3.37 4.76 14.03
C LEU A 538 2.84 5.83 15.01
N GLY A 539 2.14 5.38 16.05
CA GLY A 539 1.79 6.19 17.21
C GLY A 539 2.92 6.29 18.23
N GLY A 540 2.87 7.29 19.08
CA GLY A 540 3.76 7.42 20.24
C GLY A 540 5.21 7.80 19.95
N LEU A 541 5.51 8.34 18.78
CA LEU A 541 6.88 8.76 18.44
C LEU A 541 7.32 10.01 19.20
N GLU A 542 8.60 10.05 19.56
CA GLU A 542 9.22 11.17 20.27
C GLU A 542 9.02 12.51 19.54
N GLY A 543 8.56 13.53 20.28
CA GLY A 543 8.43 14.89 19.76
C GLY A 543 7.27 15.09 18.80
N SER A 544 6.42 14.10 18.62
CA SER A 544 5.22 14.24 17.82
C SER A 544 4.22 15.15 18.54
N THR A 545 3.85 16.23 17.87
CA THR A 545 2.69 17.08 18.28
C THR A 545 1.45 16.65 17.52
N ASP A 546 1.51 15.49 16.88
CA ASP A 546 0.43 14.94 16.08
C ASP A 546 -0.75 14.62 17.00
N PRO A 547 -1.91 15.26 16.82
CA PRO A 547 -3.11 14.95 17.60
C PRO A 547 -3.66 13.56 17.29
N ASP A 548 -3.22 12.97 16.19
CA ASP A 548 -3.74 11.73 15.66
C ASP A 548 -2.69 10.63 15.84
N ASN A 549 -2.94 9.78 16.81
CA ASN A 549 -2.10 8.61 17.04
C ASN A 549 -2.14 7.71 15.80
N GLY A 550 -0.98 7.34 15.29
CA GLY A 550 -0.83 6.27 14.31
C GLY A 550 -1.21 4.91 14.92
N ILE A 551 -0.99 3.87 14.18
CA ILE A 551 -1.18 2.49 14.66
C ILE A 551 -0.16 2.18 15.78
N SER A 552 -0.54 1.33 16.72
CA SER A 552 0.41 0.82 17.72
C SER A 552 1.53 0.04 17.04
N ILE A 553 2.71 0.04 17.63
CA ILE A 553 3.87 -0.66 17.08
C ILE A 553 3.58 -2.14 16.87
N THR A 554 2.93 -2.77 17.84
CA THR A 554 2.56 -4.19 17.79
C THR A 554 1.67 -4.49 16.57
N ASN A 555 0.59 -3.73 16.41
CA ASN A 555 -0.33 -3.92 15.31
C ASN A 555 0.31 -3.62 13.94
N SER A 556 1.29 -2.71 13.89
CA SER A 556 1.96 -2.40 12.63
C SER A 556 2.74 -3.58 12.05
N PHE A 557 3.35 -4.41 12.90
CA PHE A 557 4.01 -5.64 12.47
C PHE A 557 3.00 -6.66 11.91
N ASP A 558 1.86 -6.83 12.59
CA ASP A 558 0.79 -7.72 12.14
C ASP A 558 0.23 -7.27 10.79
N CYS A 559 -0.05 -5.97 10.63
CA CYS A 559 -0.52 -5.40 9.37
C CYS A 559 0.43 -5.69 8.21
N ILE A 560 1.71 -5.39 8.40
CA ILE A 560 2.71 -5.58 7.33
C ILE A 560 2.85 -7.06 6.98
N ARG A 561 2.91 -7.94 7.98
CA ARG A 561 3.06 -9.39 7.79
C ARG A 561 1.84 -9.97 7.08
N GLN A 562 0.64 -9.67 7.55
CA GLN A 562 -0.60 -10.15 6.97
C GLN A 562 -0.79 -9.65 5.54
N TRP A 563 -0.60 -8.35 5.31
CA TRP A 563 -0.64 -7.76 3.98
C TRP A 563 0.38 -8.42 3.02
N HIS A 564 1.62 -8.67 3.47
CA HIS A 564 2.60 -9.37 2.65
C HIS A 564 2.17 -10.81 2.34
N ASN A 565 1.61 -11.51 3.34
CA ASN A 565 1.17 -12.89 3.17
C ASN A 565 -0.01 -13.04 2.21
N LEU A 566 -0.88 -12.03 2.12
CA LEU A 566 -2.04 -12.01 1.22
C LEU A 566 -1.68 -11.64 -0.23
N LYS A 567 -0.45 -11.21 -0.50
CA LYS A 567 -0.03 -10.91 -1.88
C LYS A 567 -0.09 -12.17 -2.75
N PRO A 568 -0.58 -12.04 -3.99
CA PRO A 568 -0.57 -13.14 -4.93
C PRO A 568 0.87 -13.58 -5.24
N VAL A 569 1.02 -14.88 -5.47
CA VAL A 569 2.26 -15.46 -6.00
C VAL A 569 2.28 -15.21 -7.51
N ASP A 570 3.36 -14.66 -7.99
CA ASP A 570 3.62 -14.53 -9.41
C ASP A 570 3.70 -15.93 -10.07
N PRO A 571 2.82 -16.25 -11.01
CA PRO A 571 2.79 -17.59 -11.64
C PRO A 571 4.03 -17.89 -12.47
N VAL A 572 4.79 -16.88 -12.91
CA VAL A 572 6.01 -17.06 -13.71
C VAL A 572 7.22 -17.30 -12.83
N THR A 573 7.38 -16.48 -11.77
CA THR A 573 8.55 -16.55 -10.89
C THR A 573 8.33 -17.46 -9.69
N GLY A 574 7.09 -17.80 -9.35
CA GLY A 574 6.72 -18.60 -8.18
C GLY A 574 6.91 -17.87 -6.85
N VAL A 575 7.14 -16.55 -6.88
CA VAL A 575 7.36 -15.75 -5.66
C VAL A 575 6.38 -14.58 -5.58
N LYS A 576 6.14 -14.10 -4.37
CA LYS A 576 5.37 -12.88 -4.14
C LYS A 576 6.19 -11.65 -4.51
N ARG A 577 5.51 -10.55 -4.85
CA ARG A 577 6.17 -9.26 -5.03
C ARG A 577 6.96 -8.91 -3.75
N PRO A 578 8.26 -8.59 -3.86
CA PRO A 578 9.09 -8.29 -2.70
C PRO A 578 8.56 -7.11 -1.88
N THR A 579 8.61 -7.25 -0.57
CA THR A 579 8.35 -6.17 0.39
C THR A 579 9.65 -5.80 1.09
N ILE A 580 9.96 -4.50 1.11
CA ILE A 580 11.06 -3.93 1.89
C ILE A 580 10.45 -2.99 2.93
N VAL A 581 10.75 -3.20 4.19
CA VAL A 581 10.32 -2.31 5.29
C VAL A 581 11.50 -1.48 5.75
N ASN A 582 11.31 -0.17 5.80
CA ASN A 582 12.26 0.77 6.39
C ASN A 582 11.82 1.12 7.81
N MET A 583 12.67 0.82 8.79
CA MET A 583 12.50 1.13 10.21
C MET A 583 13.59 2.10 10.65
N SER A 584 13.32 3.40 10.51
CA SER A 584 14.28 4.45 10.89
C SER A 584 14.02 4.97 12.31
N TRP A 585 13.66 4.09 13.22
CA TRP A 585 13.33 4.38 14.61
C TRP A 585 13.94 3.32 15.55
N GLY A 586 13.85 3.54 16.85
CA GLY A 586 14.31 2.56 17.84
C GLY A 586 14.08 3.05 19.26
N TYR A 587 14.27 2.14 20.21
CA TYR A 587 14.05 2.42 21.63
C TYR A 587 15.31 2.90 22.32
N GLY A 588 15.16 3.96 23.09
CA GLY A 588 16.14 4.47 24.03
C GLY A 588 15.51 4.82 25.37
N THR A 589 16.35 5.02 26.39
CA THR A 589 15.85 5.47 27.68
C THR A 589 15.47 6.94 27.65
N ASN A 590 14.48 7.30 28.47
CA ASN A 590 14.04 8.66 28.71
C ASN A 590 14.50 9.18 30.09
N ILE A 591 15.71 8.84 30.52
CA ILE A 591 16.24 9.19 31.84
C ILE A 591 16.78 10.62 31.82
N PRO A 592 16.31 11.53 32.70
CA PRO A 592 16.81 12.90 32.75
C PRO A 592 18.32 12.97 33.01
N ASN A 593 19.01 13.91 32.35
CA ASN A 593 20.47 14.10 32.48
C ASN A 593 20.93 14.46 33.92
N ALA A 594 20.01 14.93 34.78
CA ALA A 594 20.30 15.18 36.19
C ALA A 594 20.51 13.87 37.00
N GLN A 595 20.08 12.73 36.46
CA GLN A 595 20.35 11.42 37.05
C GLN A 595 21.78 11.01 36.78
N VAL A 596 22.35 10.27 37.72
CA VAL A 596 23.68 9.67 37.53
C VAL A 596 23.57 8.17 37.62
N PRO A 597 24.41 7.42 36.86
CA PRO A 597 24.45 5.96 37.00
C PRO A 597 24.78 5.59 38.44
N ALA A 598 24.05 4.64 38.98
CA ALA A 598 24.31 4.17 40.38
C ALA A 598 25.43 3.11 40.38
N SER A 599 25.40 2.19 39.41
CA SER A 599 26.34 1.08 39.32
C SER A 599 26.29 0.46 37.93
N GLY A 600 27.11 -0.54 37.68
CA GLY A 600 27.06 -1.33 36.44
C GLY A 600 28.04 -2.49 36.47
N ASN A 601 28.13 -3.19 35.35
CA ASN A 601 29.11 -4.24 35.07
C ASN A 601 29.78 -3.97 33.72
N TYR A 602 31.07 -3.97 33.69
CA TYR A 602 31.85 -3.84 32.47
C TYR A 602 32.79 -5.02 32.29
N ARG A 603 32.56 -5.85 31.28
CA ARG A 603 33.33 -7.05 30.97
C ARG A 603 33.48 -7.97 32.19
N GLY A 604 32.42 -8.18 32.94
CA GLY A 604 32.40 -9.01 34.13
C GLY A 604 32.86 -8.31 35.43
N THR A 605 33.34 -7.07 35.36
CA THR A 605 33.79 -6.32 36.55
C THR A 605 32.69 -5.33 36.98
N ALA A 606 32.17 -5.53 38.17
CA ALA A 606 31.19 -4.63 38.78
C ALA A 606 31.83 -3.30 39.20
N TRP A 607 31.06 -2.21 39.08
CA TRP A 607 31.47 -0.87 39.54
C TRP A 607 30.31 -0.14 40.14
N THR A 608 30.60 0.82 41.05
CA THR A 608 29.63 1.66 41.74
C THR A 608 30.06 3.12 41.62
N TYR A 609 29.10 3.98 41.27
CA TYR A 609 29.37 5.43 41.20
C TYR A 609 29.67 6.00 42.60
N GLY A 610 30.68 6.83 42.70
CA GLY A 610 31.17 7.37 43.94
C GLY A 610 32.15 6.48 44.69
N VAL A 611 32.36 5.24 44.23
CA VAL A 611 33.35 4.28 44.79
C VAL A 611 34.48 4.09 43.77
N GLU A 612 34.24 3.37 42.66
CA GLU A 612 35.25 3.13 41.61
C GLU A 612 35.40 4.35 40.71
N TYR A 613 34.32 5.09 40.47
CA TYR A 613 34.31 6.28 39.60
C TYR A 613 33.62 7.45 40.26
N SER A 614 34.33 8.59 40.41
CA SER A 614 33.84 9.76 41.11
C SER A 614 33.04 10.75 40.24
N ASN A 615 33.05 10.58 38.95
CA ASN A 615 32.32 11.45 38.02
C ASN A 615 31.98 10.73 36.72
N ILE A 616 31.04 11.26 35.93
CA ILE A 616 30.51 10.68 34.71
C ILE A 616 31.60 10.52 33.64
N SER A 617 32.55 11.43 33.53
CA SER A 617 33.65 11.32 32.56
C SER A 617 34.54 10.07 32.82
N GLN A 618 34.73 9.72 34.10
CA GLN A 618 35.44 8.48 34.44
C GLN A 618 34.63 7.25 34.13
N VAL A 619 33.32 7.27 34.36
CA VAL A 619 32.42 6.19 33.96
C VAL A 619 32.55 5.98 32.45
N TRP A 620 32.37 7.04 31.67
CA TRP A 620 32.50 6.96 30.21
C TRP A 620 33.87 6.40 29.75
N ALA A 621 34.94 7.02 30.22
CA ALA A 621 36.29 6.66 29.79
C ALA A 621 36.67 5.19 30.11
N ASN A 622 36.10 4.61 31.17
CA ASN A 622 36.44 3.26 31.63
C ASN A 622 35.42 2.18 31.27
N THR A 623 34.19 2.55 30.98
CA THR A 623 33.09 1.59 30.75
C THR A 623 32.42 1.75 29.39
N GLY A 624 32.64 2.86 28.70
CA GLY A 624 31.97 3.18 27.43
C GLY A 624 30.50 3.61 27.56
N VAL A 625 29.98 3.81 28.79
CA VAL A 625 28.66 4.42 28.98
C VAL A 625 28.70 5.87 28.50
N VAL A 626 28.09 6.13 27.34
CA VAL A 626 28.08 7.46 26.73
C VAL A 626 27.30 8.44 27.63
N PRO A 627 27.86 9.62 27.95
CA PRO A 627 27.12 10.63 28.68
C PRO A 627 25.91 11.06 27.87
N TYR A 628 24.92 11.56 28.59
CA TYR A 628 23.65 12.00 28.01
C TYR A 628 23.82 12.88 26.77
N VAL A 629 22.90 12.71 25.82
CA VAL A 629 22.77 13.57 24.64
C VAL A 629 21.64 14.56 24.89
N GLY A 630 21.95 15.85 24.83
CA GLY A 630 20.97 16.88 25.16
C GLY A 630 20.58 16.84 26.65
N SER A 631 19.29 16.68 26.92
CA SER A 631 18.74 16.68 28.29
C SER A 631 18.50 15.29 28.90
N ARG A 632 18.85 14.21 28.18
CA ARG A 632 18.49 12.84 28.56
C ARG A 632 19.60 11.83 28.28
N TRP A 633 19.63 10.76 29.07
CA TRP A 633 20.40 9.55 28.73
C TRP A 633 19.65 8.78 27.67
N LYS A 634 20.29 8.47 26.57
CA LYS A 634 19.73 7.72 25.44
C LYS A 634 20.34 6.32 25.35
N ILE A 635 20.24 5.57 26.45
CA ILE A 635 20.78 4.20 26.50
C ILE A 635 19.90 3.29 25.64
N PRO A 636 20.49 2.41 24.81
CA PRO A 636 19.73 1.44 24.02
C PRO A 636 18.82 0.57 24.89
N VAL A 637 17.56 0.44 24.47
CA VAL A 637 16.60 -0.43 25.14
C VAL A 637 16.25 -1.60 24.24
N GLN A 638 16.28 -2.80 24.81
CA GLN A 638 15.84 -4.02 24.17
C GLN A 638 14.39 -4.29 24.59
N VAL A 639 13.54 -4.51 23.61
CA VAL A 639 12.12 -4.85 23.76
C VAL A 639 11.91 -6.18 23.05
N ALA A 640 11.83 -7.25 23.84
CA ALA A 640 11.94 -8.61 23.30
C ALA A 640 10.83 -8.96 22.31
N TYR A 641 9.59 -8.51 22.56
CA TYR A 641 8.48 -8.77 21.64
C TYR A 641 8.68 -8.05 20.28
N VAL A 642 9.23 -6.84 20.27
CA VAL A 642 9.52 -6.11 19.02
C VAL A 642 10.60 -6.80 18.21
N ASP A 643 11.62 -7.33 18.88
CA ASP A 643 12.67 -8.12 18.23
C ASP A 643 12.11 -9.43 17.66
N ALA A 644 11.21 -10.06 18.40
CA ALA A 644 10.51 -11.27 17.94
C ALA A 644 9.66 -10.99 16.69
N GLU A 645 8.83 -9.94 16.72
CA GLU A 645 8.02 -9.53 15.56
C GLU A 645 8.89 -9.16 14.35
N THR A 646 10.02 -8.50 14.60
CA THR A 646 10.98 -8.19 13.53
C THR A 646 11.53 -9.46 12.88
N ALA A 647 11.88 -10.45 13.68
CA ALA A 647 12.35 -11.75 13.19
C ALA A 647 11.25 -12.49 12.42
N ASP A 648 10.00 -12.41 12.88
CA ASP A 648 8.86 -13.04 12.22
C ASP A 648 8.48 -12.36 10.89
N LEU A 649 8.67 -11.04 10.77
CA LEU A 649 8.57 -10.36 9.49
C LEU A 649 9.60 -10.91 8.49
N VAL A 650 10.85 -11.06 8.91
CA VAL A 650 11.90 -11.64 8.06
C VAL A 650 11.58 -13.08 7.68
N ALA A 651 11.09 -13.87 8.63
CA ALA A 651 10.68 -15.26 8.38
C ALA A 651 9.51 -15.36 7.38
N ALA A 652 8.62 -14.37 7.37
CA ALA A 652 7.54 -14.26 6.38
C ALA A 652 8.02 -13.88 4.96
N GLY A 653 9.31 -13.57 4.79
CA GLY A 653 9.88 -13.18 3.49
C GLY A 653 9.97 -11.67 3.25
N VAL A 654 9.74 -10.86 4.27
CA VAL A 654 9.87 -9.40 4.21
C VAL A 654 11.33 -9.00 4.43
N HIS A 655 11.85 -8.11 3.59
CA HIS A 655 13.19 -7.54 3.78
C HIS A 655 13.09 -6.36 4.75
N VAL A 656 13.70 -6.47 5.90
CA VAL A 656 13.66 -5.44 6.94
C VAL A 656 14.98 -4.70 7.01
N CYS A 657 14.93 -3.36 6.87
CA CYS A 657 16.05 -2.44 6.98
C CYS A 657 15.90 -1.58 8.24
N ILE A 658 16.83 -1.69 9.16
CA ILE A 658 16.79 -1.04 10.47
C ILE A 658 17.97 -0.08 10.61
N ALA A 659 17.70 1.16 11.03
CA ALA A 659 18.75 2.12 11.31
C ALA A 659 19.48 1.79 12.62
N ALA A 660 20.80 1.90 12.65
CA ALA A 660 21.61 1.59 13.83
C ALA A 660 21.53 2.62 14.96
N GLY A 661 20.88 3.77 14.74
CA GLY A 661 20.75 4.87 15.71
C GLY A 661 21.83 5.93 15.59
N ASN A 662 21.76 6.95 16.47
CA ASN A 662 22.59 8.15 16.44
C ASN A 662 23.33 8.43 17.77
N ASP A 663 23.25 7.50 18.73
CA ASP A 663 23.62 7.77 20.11
C ASP A 663 25.08 7.39 20.46
N PHE A 664 25.87 7.08 19.45
CA PHE A 664 27.32 6.79 19.54
C PHE A 664 27.71 5.61 20.44
N TYR A 665 26.77 4.74 20.79
CA TYR A 665 27.06 3.52 21.51
C TYR A 665 27.74 2.48 20.61
N LYS A 666 28.76 1.85 21.13
CA LYS A 666 29.30 0.65 20.54
C LYS A 666 28.25 -0.46 20.65
N VAL A 667 27.98 -1.14 19.55
CA VAL A 667 27.12 -2.32 19.53
C VAL A 667 28.00 -3.55 19.43
N ASP A 668 27.69 -4.57 20.22
CA ASP A 668 28.37 -5.85 20.20
C ASP A 668 27.38 -6.99 19.88
N VAL A 669 27.90 -8.09 19.39
CA VAL A 669 27.11 -9.29 19.04
C VAL A 669 27.00 -10.24 20.24
N ALA A 670 26.00 -11.11 20.23
CA ALA A 670 25.87 -12.15 21.24
C ALA A 670 27.17 -13.00 21.38
N GLY A 671 27.66 -13.10 22.61
CA GLY A 671 28.96 -13.75 22.90
C GLY A 671 30.19 -12.82 22.79
N GLY A 672 30.02 -11.59 22.31
CA GLY A 672 31.09 -10.58 22.35
C GLY A 672 31.41 -10.10 23.77
N ALA A 673 32.61 -9.56 23.94
CA ALA A 673 33.13 -9.16 25.25
C ALA A 673 32.32 -8.06 25.95
N ASP A 674 31.65 -7.23 25.16
CA ASP A 674 30.89 -6.06 25.64
C ASP A 674 29.36 -6.30 25.68
N TYR A 675 28.86 -7.41 25.08
CA TYR A 675 27.44 -7.67 24.93
C TYR A 675 26.64 -7.67 26.24
N ASN A 676 27.26 -8.12 27.35
CA ASN A 676 26.60 -8.20 28.64
C ASN A 676 26.95 -7.05 29.59
N ASN A 677 27.56 -5.99 29.10
CA ASN A 677 27.82 -4.82 29.91
C ASN A 677 26.51 -4.15 30.33
N THR A 678 26.42 -3.77 31.61
CA THR A 678 25.21 -3.16 32.16
C THR A 678 25.49 -1.85 32.87
N VAL A 679 24.48 -0.99 32.89
CA VAL A 679 24.43 0.25 33.68
C VAL A 679 23.08 0.31 34.41
N THR A 680 23.11 0.69 35.68
CA THR A 680 21.93 0.80 36.55
C THR A 680 21.71 2.26 36.96
N PHE A 681 20.46 2.74 36.83
CA PHE A 681 20.03 4.03 37.35
C PHE A 681 18.99 3.81 38.46
N THR A 682 19.19 4.46 39.58
CA THR A 682 18.26 4.37 40.71
C THR A 682 16.88 4.90 40.32
N GLY A 683 15.87 4.07 40.47
CA GLY A 683 14.48 4.44 40.15
C GLY A 683 14.09 4.22 38.67
N TYR A 684 15.02 3.76 37.84
CA TYR A 684 14.76 3.49 36.39
C TYR A 684 15.03 2.07 35.98
N GLY A 685 16.07 1.44 36.45
CA GLY A 685 16.40 0.06 36.13
C GLY A 685 17.82 -0.18 35.67
N THR A 686 18.06 -1.38 35.15
CA THR A 686 19.35 -1.84 34.61
C THR A 686 19.25 -2.11 33.12
N TYR A 687 20.18 -1.58 32.36
CA TYR A 687 20.16 -1.62 30.89
C TYR A 687 21.45 -2.20 30.33
N ASN A 688 21.33 -2.99 29.26
CA ASN A 688 22.46 -3.50 28.50
C ASN A 688 22.84 -2.51 27.41
N TYR A 689 23.79 -1.66 27.64
CA TYR A 689 24.08 -0.49 26.78
C TYR A 689 24.98 -0.78 25.56
N HIS A 690 25.46 -2.02 25.39
CA HIS A 690 26.17 -2.46 24.19
C HIS A 690 25.39 -3.47 23.36
N ARG A 691 24.15 -3.74 23.71
CA ARG A 691 23.27 -4.53 22.84
C ARG A 691 22.60 -3.62 21.80
N PRO A 692 22.28 -4.14 20.62
CA PRO A 692 21.47 -3.38 19.66
C PRO A 692 20.16 -2.95 20.31
N PRO A 693 19.69 -1.71 20.12
CA PRO A 693 18.35 -1.34 20.52
C PRO A 693 17.31 -1.99 19.60
N SER A 694 16.14 -2.31 20.14
CA SER A 694 15.02 -2.76 19.30
C SER A 694 14.50 -1.61 18.40
N PRO A 695 13.96 -1.93 17.21
CA PRO A 695 13.82 -3.25 16.62
C PRO A 695 15.19 -3.84 16.20
N TYR A 696 15.36 -5.15 16.38
CA TYR A 696 16.58 -5.85 15.97
C TYR A 696 16.27 -7.31 15.60
N ALA A 697 16.86 -7.77 14.52
CA ALA A 697 16.96 -9.20 14.22
C ALA A 697 18.31 -9.48 13.54
N THR A 698 18.91 -10.61 13.84
CA THR A 698 20.21 -11.01 13.24
C THR A 698 20.08 -11.25 11.73
N THR A 699 18.88 -11.51 11.24
CA THR A 699 18.53 -11.78 9.84
C THR A 699 18.05 -10.52 9.10
N ALA A 700 17.86 -9.38 9.80
CA ALA A 700 17.52 -8.11 9.20
C ALA A 700 18.77 -7.34 8.76
N PHE A 701 18.57 -6.36 7.87
CA PHE A 701 19.63 -5.43 7.46
C PHE A 701 19.76 -4.31 8.50
N ASN A 702 20.76 -4.41 9.37
CA ASN A 702 21.05 -3.35 10.35
C ASN A 702 22.04 -2.36 9.72
N VAL A 703 21.58 -1.13 9.44
CA VAL A 703 22.32 -0.15 8.65
C VAL A 703 22.98 0.87 9.56
N GLY A 704 24.31 0.78 9.69
CA GLY A 704 25.13 1.76 10.41
C GLY A 704 25.39 3.03 9.60
N ASN A 705 25.43 4.17 10.27
CA ASN A 705 25.93 5.40 9.68
C ASN A 705 27.43 5.47 9.86
N ILE A 706 28.18 5.45 8.78
CA ILE A 706 29.63 5.65 8.80
C ILE A 706 29.92 7.13 8.64
N ASP A 707 30.41 7.79 9.69
CA ASP A 707 30.96 9.12 9.59
C ASP A 707 32.40 9.01 9.05
N SER A 708 32.57 9.18 7.75
CA SER A 708 33.87 9.13 7.10
C SER A 708 34.81 10.29 7.48
N ARG A 709 34.34 11.22 8.31
CA ARG A 709 35.15 12.35 8.81
C ARG A 709 36.00 12.01 10.05
N ILE A 710 35.73 10.85 10.65
CA ILE A 710 36.47 10.38 11.83
C ILE A 710 37.14 9.04 11.46
N LEU A 711 38.16 9.09 10.63
CA LEU A 711 38.99 7.92 10.31
C LEU A 711 40.29 7.90 11.12
N ASN A 712 40.24 8.24 12.39
CA ASN A 712 41.42 8.21 13.26
C ASN A 712 41.16 7.42 14.54
N ASP A 713 40.65 6.23 14.42
CA ASP A 713 40.75 5.20 15.49
C ASP A 713 40.85 3.81 14.87
#